data_1997563ff004db21ea3c2938f84ccbd8
#
_entry.id   1997563ff004db21ea3c2938f84ccbd8
#
_cell.length_a   1.000
_cell.length_b   1.000
_cell.length_c   1.000
_cell.angle_alpha   90.00
_cell.angle_beta   90.00
_cell.angle_gamma   90.00
#
_symmetry.space_group_name_H-M   'P 1'
#
loop_
_entity.id
_entity.type
_entity.pdbx_description
1 polymer ?
#
loop_
_entity_poly.entity_id
_entity_poly.type
_entity_poly.pdbx_seq_one_letter_code
_entity_poly.pdbx_strand_id
1 'polypeptide(L)'
;MKVKKLTVFLIAVVCSFAASAVFSAPAVKAPTEKRWTQTARFGGADSVNRLVLDIRHPLDLRVESGISFDISSPDWSRFSRMLVYFKSGNGWYQGSFEIEGEEACQRITVYKRDITGMEGDPSGWGNVSVVRIAAYRAATAVGNAEISVSGLAYVSASAEVLRVASGKKDDSCLHYAATFSRTMDAAGIVHASVLDRELRADDLKGRKVAVLPYNGSFPEGKESMILDFIAGGGKVVACYTVPVKILSAIGIRRTGWFSAASGAEAPFTGFLRTESGLKGQPSFVPQVSGYAVIAEPAAEGEVVANWANADRGDSGKPAIVRTGKGVFISHVWAGGATPDKVALMQSVFQALHPDLSRVFKRRRDEIARLRRESEAELMAVARVAPGERFAVWCHTAYGPDTSWDKAVGVLAKAGCTDLIPNLCWGGHAYYRSSVLPVHKAVSARGDAYELVREACRKYGIRFHVWRVCGNLHGCPKEYRERLRSEKRLAVRFDGTEMDGWVCLSHPDNLETEIASLEELAAKGAPGVHLDYIRYRDRDTCFCDACRERFERFIGGKIDGWPRAVRTDRRLEAKWTEFRCGNIDKIVRDVYRRVKAKNPKCEVSAAVFHTWASAPDQVAQSAAKWCGEGILDFICPMDYTASTSFFANSVRDQMKLAGKVPMLPGIGLSCWRDNGDDARLFARQISAARAEKAAGWTLFDLNERGYNAVKAMAKGK
;
A
#
# COMPACT_ATOMS: atom_id res chain seq x y z
N MET A 1 -53.34 28.34 6.96
CA MET A 1 -52.15 28.83 7.65
C MET A 1 -51.81 27.93 8.80
N LYS A 2 -51.27 26.70 8.54
CA LYS A 2 -50.76 25.71 9.53
C LYS A 2 -50.22 24.49 8.80
N VAL A 3 -49.17 24.62 7.99
CA VAL A 3 -48.45 23.49 7.37
C VAL A 3 -46.95 23.80 7.12
N LYS A 4 -46.31 24.68 7.90
CA LYS A 4 -44.89 25.04 7.71
C LYS A 4 -44.01 24.86 8.96
N LYS A 5 -44.40 24.05 9.95
CA LYS A 5 -43.60 23.81 11.16
C LYS A 5 -43.26 22.35 11.47
N LEU A 6 -43.54 21.41 10.54
CA LEU A 6 -43.30 19.99 10.79
C LEU A 6 -42.07 19.41 10.02
N THR A 7 -41.45 20.18 9.13
CA THR A 7 -40.36 19.68 8.27
C THR A 7 -38.96 19.94 8.83
N VAL A 8 -38.83 20.74 9.88
CA VAL A 8 -37.50 21.06 10.47
C VAL A 8 -37.15 20.15 11.64
N PHE A 9 -38.12 19.40 12.21
CA PHE A 9 -37.86 18.49 13.34
C PHE A 9 -37.53 17.04 12.91
N LEU A 10 -37.73 16.69 11.64
CA LEU A 10 -37.43 15.34 11.12
C LEU A 10 -36.00 15.18 10.60
N ILE A 11 -35.33 16.29 10.29
CA ILE A 11 -33.93 16.22 9.78
C ILE A 11 -32.89 16.07 10.92
N ALA A 12 -33.25 16.47 12.14
CA ALA A 12 -32.35 16.31 13.30
C ALA A 12 -32.36 14.91 13.93
N VAL A 13 -33.39 14.08 13.60
CA VAL A 13 -33.51 12.72 14.16
C VAL A 13 -32.96 11.63 13.21
N VAL A 14 -32.85 11.92 11.91
CA VAL A 14 -32.34 10.96 10.94
C VAL A 14 -30.80 10.94 10.90
N CYS A 15 -30.12 12.02 11.31
CA CYS A 15 -28.66 12.04 11.46
C CYS A 15 -28.12 11.25 12.66
N SER A 16 -28.96 10.79 13.58
CA SER A 16 -28.55 10.01 14.75
C SER A 16 -28.57 8.48 14.56
N PHE A 17 -29.11 7.97 13.45
CA PHE A 17 -29.27 6.52 13.26
C PHE A 17 -28.42 5.91 12.13
N ALA A 18 -27.77 6.71 11.29
CA ALA A 18 -26.88 6.18 10.24
C ALA A 18 -25.43 6.02 10.67
N ALA A 19 -25.04 6.48 11.87
CA ALA A 19 -23.68 6.40 12.39
C ALA A 19 -23.38 5.18 13.27
N SER A 20 -24.26 4.18 13.31
CA SER A 20 -24.18 3.06 14.28
C SER A 20 -23.59 1.76 13.74
N ALA A 21 -22.76 1.79 12.71
CA ALA A 21 -22.05 0.60 12.23
C ALA A 21 -20.52 0.75 12.26
N VAL A 22 -20.01 1.73 12.99
CA VAL A 22 -18.56 1.84 13.25
C VAL A 22 -18.32 1.47 14.70
N PHE A 23 -17.65 0.35 14.91
CA PHE A 23 -16.99 -0.11 16.14
C PHE A 23 -17.42 0.65 17.41
N SER A 24 -18.18 0.03 18.29
CA SER A 24 -18.26 0.49 19.67
C SER A 24 -16.89 0.29 20.33
N ALA A 25 -15.98 1.25 20.14
CA ALA A 25 -14.84 1.41 21.00
C ALA A 25 -15.38 1.64 22.41
N PRO A 26 -14.77 1.02 23.47
CA PRO A 26 -15.21 1.22 24.85
C PRO A 26 -15.18 2.70 25.19
N ALA A 27 -16.11 3.07 26.07
CA ALA A 27 -16.41 4.43 26.47
C ALA A 27 -15.18 5.30 26.72
N VAL A 28 -15.07 6.34 25.93
CA VAL A 28 -14.01 7.32 25.97
C VAL A 28 -14.43 8.45 26.90
N LYS A 29 -13.59 8.92 27.79
CA LYS A 29 -13.80 10.22 28.45
C LYS A 29 -13.75 11.29 27.38
N ALA A 30 -14.89 11.88 27.06
CA ALA A 30 -15.02 12.91 26.05
C ALA A 30 -14.27 14.17 26.48
N PRO A 31 -13.31 14.67 25.68
CA PRO A 31 -12.56 15.84 26.10
C PRO A 31 -13.24 17.15 25.84
N THR A 32 -14.05 17.34 24.80
CA THR A 32 -14.71 18.66 24.60
C THR A 32 -15.86 18.64 23.57
N GLU A 33 -16.90 19.45 23.80
CA GLU A 33 -17.92 19.85 22.81
C GLU A 33 -17.42 20.94 21.86
N LYS A 34 -16.15 21.35 21.99
CA LYS A 34 -15.58 22.46 21.23
C LYS A 34 -15.48 22.12 19.76
N ARG A 35 -15.88 23.09 18.93
CA ARG A 35 -15.71 23.06 17.49
C ARG A 35 -14.62 24.03 17.06
N TRP A 36 -13.74 23.60 16.15
CA TRP A 36 -12.71 24.42 15.52
C TRP A 36 -13.01 24.50 14.04
N THR A 37 -12.98 25.69 13.49
CA THR A 37 -13.25 25.94 12.07
C THR A 37 -12.13 26.77 11.45
N GLN A 38 -11.74 26.44 10.24
CA GLN A 38 -10.76 27.18 9.46
C GLN A 38 -11.24 27.31 8.02
N THR A 39 -11.05 28.49 7.45
CA THR A 39 -11.31 28.78 6.04
C THR A 39 -10.01 29.15 5.33
N ALA A 40 -9.95 28.92 4.03
CA ALA A 40 -8.87 29.34 3.15
C ALA A 40 -9.40 29.64 1.76
N ARG A 41 -8.71 30.50 1.01
CA ARG A 41 -9.03 30.78 -0.39
C ARG A 41 -8.04 30.05 -1.29
N PHE A 42 -8.57 29.26 -2.21
CA PHE A 42 -7.81 28.55 -3.22
C PHE A 42 -7.91 29.26 -4.58
N GLY A 43 -6.78 29.39 -5.29
CA GLY A 43 -6.70 30.06 -6.61
C GLY A 43 -6.69 31.60 -6.51
N GLY A 44 -5.92 32.27 -7.38
CA GLY A 44 -5.67 33.72 -7.38
C GLY A 44 -4.33 34.12 -6.77
N ALA A 45 -4.04 35.45 -6.73
CA ALA A 45 -2.73 35.97 -6.30
C ALA A 45 -2.41 35.66 -4.82
N ASP A 46 -3.41 35.58 -3.95
CA ASP A 46 -3.27 35.32 -2.52
C ASP A 46 -3.61 33.86 -2.14
N SER A 47 -3.50 32.94 -3.10
CA SER A 47 -3.93 31.56 -2.89
C SER A 47 -2.92 30.76 -2.07
N VAL A 48 -3.44 29.91 -1.17
CA VAL A 48 -2.68 28.93 -0.45
C VAL A 48 -2.84 27.53 -1.09
N ASN A 49 -1.81 26.70 -0.99
CA ASN A 49 -1.86 25.32 -1.50
C ASN A 49 -2.46 24.32 -0.49
N ARG A 50 -2.71 24.77 0.73
CA ARG A 50 -3.33 23.95 1.79
C ARG A 50 -4.06 24.85 2.80
N LEU A 51 -5.14 24.33 3.36
CA LEU A 51 -5.80 24.86 4.54
C LEU A 51 -5.19 24.17 5.77
N VAL A 52 -4.84 24.94 6.80
CA VAL A 52 -4.24 24.42 8.04
C VAL A 52 -5.10 24.82 9.24
N LEU A 53 -5.61 23.82 9.96
CA LEU A 53 -6.35 23.99 11.21
C LEU A 53 -5.52 23.48 12.39
N ASP A 54 -5.16 24.37 13.32
CA ASP A 54 -4.45 24.04 14.55
C ASP A 54 -5.42 23.92 15.72
N ILE A 55 -5.54 22.72 16.25
CA ILE A 55 -6.30 22.42 17.46
C ILE A 55 -5.33 22.48 18.65
N ARG A 56 -5.33 23.64 19.33
CA ARG A 56 -4.50 23.86 20.52
C ARG A 56 -5.22 23.32 21.76
N HIS A 57 -5.09 21.99 21.94
CA HIS A 57 -5.66 21.27 23.07
C HIS A 57 -4.62 20.25 23.54
N PRO A 58 -4.05 20.37 24.76
CA PRO A 58 -3.07 19.42 25.25
C PRO A 58 -3.66 18.02 25.41
N LEU A 59 -2.95 17.00 24.90
CA LEU A 59 -3.35 15.61 24.96
C LEU A 59 -2.24 14.75 25.55
N ASP A 60 -2.59 13.86 26.46
CA ASP A 60 -1.74 12.74 26.87
C ASP A 60 -2.15 11.48 26.07
N LEU A 61 -1.41 11.19 25.00
CA LEU A 61 -1.61 10.02 24.15
C LEU A 61 -0.64 8.89 24.53
N ARG A 62 0.02 8.95 25.65
CA ARG A 62 1.07 7.98 26.03
C ARG A 62 0.58 6.53 25.97
N VAL A 63 -0.59 6.26 26.50
CA VAL A 63 -1.19 4.91 26.55
C VAL A 63 -2.33 4.75 25.57
N GLU A 64 -2.91 5.85 25.08
CA GLU A 64 -3.99 5.84 24.09
C GLU A 64 -3.51 5.25 22.75
N SER A 65 -4.38 4.55 22.05
CA SER A 65 -4.06 4.04 20.71
C SER A 65 -4.08 5.13 19.65
N GLY A 66 -4.78 6.23 19.90
CA GLY A 66 -4.94 7.36 18.99
C GLY A 66 -6.00 8.35 19.43
N ILE A 67 -6.52 9.12 18.48
CA ILE A 67 -7.65 10.04 18.66
C ILE A 67 -8.73 9.77 17.63
N SER A 68 -9.96 10.16 17.96
CA SER A 68 -11.07 10.24 17.01
C SER A 68 -11.70 11.62 17.07
N PHE A 69 -12.24 12.09 15.94
CA PHE A 69 -12.93 13.39 15.83
C PHE A 69 -13.90 13.37 14.66
N ASP A 70 -14.90 14.24 14.71
CA ASP A 70 -15.77 14.51 13.58
C ASP A 70 -15.16 15.64 12.75
N ILE A 71 -15.04 15.43 11.45
CA ILE A 71 -14.58 16.44 10.50
C ILE A 71 -15.67 16.71 9.48
N SER A 72 -15.86 17.99 9.15
CA SER A 72 -16.87 18.39 8.16
C SER A 72 -16.31 19.43 7.20
N SER A 73 -16.82 19.38 5.96
CA SER A 73 -16.62 20.37 4.92
C SER A 73 -17.90 20.53 4.10
N PRO A 74 -18.22 21.75 3.64
CA PRO A 74 -19.30 21.95 2.67
C PRO A 74 -19.03 21.29 1.32
N ASP A 75 -17.76 21.07 0.96
CA ASP A 75 -17.36 20.56 -0.34
C ASP A 75 -15.99 19.85 -0.24
N TRP A 76 -16.01 18.52 -0.13
CA TRP A 76 -14.81 17.70 -0.07
C TRP A 76 -14.01 17.67 -1.38
N SER A 77 -14.64 17.99 -2.52
CA SER A 77 -13.97 18.02 -3.82
C SER A 77 -12.85 19.06 -3.93
N ARG A 78 -12.82 20.01 -3.00
CA ARG A 78 -11.77 21.05 -2.91
C ARG A 78 -10.44 20.53 -2.40
N PHE A 79 -10.41 19.33 -1.81
CA PHE A 79 -9.24 18.78 -1.16
C PHE A 79 -8.77 17.50 -1.84
N SER A 80 -7.46 17.37 -2.01
CA SER A 80 -6.81 16.21 -2.63
C SER A 80 -6.17 15.27 -1.62
N ARG A 81 -5.83 15.77 -0.42
CA ARG A 81 -5.11 15.00 0.60
C ARG A 81 -5.31 15.60 1.98
N MET A 82 -5.50 14.74 2.99
CA MET A 82 -5.59 15.12 4.39
C MET A 82 -4.39 14.58 5.17
N LEU A 83 -3.68 15.47 5.87
CA LEU A 83 -2.62 15.11 6.79
C LEU A 83 -2.99 15.54 8.21
N VAL A 84 -2.49 14.78 9.17
CA VAL A 84 -2.58 15.11 10.60
C VAL A 84 -1.18 15.15 11.19
N TYR A 85 -0.95 16.14 12.03
CA TYR A 85 0.29 16.32 12.75
C TYR A 85 0.03 16.47 14.24
N PHE A 86 0.93 15.91 15.06
CA PHE A 86 0.88 16.03 16.52
C PHE A 86 2.18 16.71 16.98
N LYS A 87 2.07 17.93 17.53
CA LYS A 87 3.21 18.64 18.09
C LYS A 87 3.53 18.10 19.46
N SER A 88 4.78 17.67 19.67
CA SER A 88 5.29 17.21 20.95
C SER A 88 6.71 17.76 21.14
N GLY A 89 6.92 18.59 22.16
CA GLY A 89 8.21 19.25 22.35
C GLY A 89 8.67 20.04 21.12
N ASN A 90 9.90 19.79 20.68
CA ASN A 90 10.52 20.46 19.53
C ASN A 90 10.25 19.78 18.17
N GLY A 91 9.37 18.78 18.13
CA GLY A 91 9.08 18.05 16.91
C GLY A 91 7.60 17.78 16.67
N TRP A 92 7.34 17.10 15.55
CA TRP A 92 6.03 16.71 15.10
C TRP A 92 6.02 15.23 14.69
N TYR A 93 4.95 14.54 15.05
CA TYR A 93 4.58 13.29 14.41
C TYR A 93 3.63 13.58 13.27
N GLN A 94 3.79 12.89 12.12
CA GLN A 94 3.01 13.13 10.92
C GLN A 94 2.36 11.83 10.43
N GLY A 95 1.07 11.91 10.08
CA GLY A 95 0.30 10.86 9.43
C GLY A 95 -0.66 11.42 8.40
N SER A 96 -1.39 10.51 7.76
CA SER A 96 -2.48 10.86 6.83
C SER A 96 -3.75 10.12 7.22
N PHE A 97 -4.89 10.67 6.81
CA PHE A 97 -6.18 10.01 6.86
C PHE A 97 -6.96 10.32 5.60
N GLU A 98 -7.94 9.49 5.29
CA GLU A 98 -8.77 9.62 4.11
C GLU A 98 -10.18 10.07 4.49
N ILE A 99 -10.80 10.80 3.58
CA ILE A 99 -12.23 11.14 3.61
C ILE A 99 -12.95 10.10 2.76
N GLU A 100 -13.84 9.33 3.35
CA GLU A 100 -14.57 8.27 2.68
C GLU A 100 -16.01 8.72 2.38
N GLY A 101 -16.40 8.63 1.09
CA GLY A 101 -17.76 9.00 0.67
C GLY A 101 -18.00 10.51 0.55
N GLU A 102 -19.29 10.88 0.35
CA GLU A 102 -19.73 12.26 0.08
C GLU A 102 -20.40 12.94 1.28
N GLU A 103 -20.46 12.29 2.44
CA GLU A 103 -21.08 12.85 3.63
C GLU A 103 -20.32 14.09 4.09
N ALA A 104 -21.07 15.18 4.29
CA ALA A 104 -20.50 16.46 4.70
C ALA A 104 -19.77 16.39 6.05
N CYS A 105 -20.15 15.46 6.94
CA CYS A 105 -19.53 15.22 8.23
C CYS A 105 -19.16 13.75 8.38
N GLN A 106 -17.90 13.50 8.76
CA GLN A 106 -17.38 12.12 8.89
C GLN A 106 -16.64 11.96 10.21
N ARG A 107 -16.78 10.77 10.82
CA ARG A 107 -16.02 10.38 12.01
C ARG A 107 -14.70 9.77 11.59
N ILE A 108 -13.60 10.43 11.93
CA ILE A 108 -12.23 9.97 11.65
C ILE A 108 -11.60 9.40 12.89
N THR A 109 -10.86 8.30 12.75
CA THR A 109 -10.00 7.76 13.79
C THR A 109 -8.55 7.72 13.27
N VAL A 110 -7.65 8.36 14.01
CA VAL A 110 -6.22 8.37 13.72
C VAL A 110 -5.49 7.59 14.80
N TYR A 111 -4.85 6.51 14.42
CA TYR A 111 -4.08 5.70 15.35
C TYR A 111 -2.59 6.07 15.33
N LYS A 112 -1.94 6.05 16.48
CA LYS A 112 -0.48 6.27 16.58
C LYS A 112 0.33 5.33 15.68
N ARG A 113 -0.12 4.09 15.48
CA ARG A 113 0.54 3.11 14.62
C ARG A 113 0.54 3.48 13.13
N ASP A 114 -0.32 4.40 12.72
CA ASP A 114 -0.44 4.86 11.34
C ASP A 114 0.36 6.15 11.08
N ILE A 115 1.03 6.64 12.11
CA ILE A 115 1.93 7.78 12.02
C ILE A 115 3.25 7.31 11.42
N THR A 116 3.58 7.78 10.22
CA THR A 116 4.71 7.31 9.42
C THR A 116 5.86 8.31 9.32
N GLY A 117 5.64 9.58 9.66
CA GLY A 117 6.65 10.63 9.57
C GLY A 117 6.94 11.28 10.91
N MET A 118 8.18 11.78 11.05
CA MET A 118 8.60 12.63 12.14
C MET A 118 9.40 13.80 11.60
N GLU A 119 9.13 15.00 12.11
CA GLU A 119 9.90 16.22 11.85
C GLU A 119 10.47 16.75 13.16
N GLY A 120 11.73 17.13 13.18
CA GLY A 120 12.42 17.59 14.41
C GLY A 120 12.61 16.46 15.43
N ASP A 121 12.53 16.81 16.72
CA ASP A 121 12.72 15.87 17.84
C ASP A 121 11.49 15.87 18.77
N PRO A 122 10.46 15.06 18.46
CA PRO A 122 9.28 14.96 19.30
C PRO A 122 9.60 14.29 20.63
N SER A 123 9.11 14.88 21.73
CA SER A 123 9.40 14.45 23.11
C SER A 123 8.56 13.26 23.61
N GLY A 124 7.85 12.57 22.71
CA GLY A 124 6.99 11.43 23.03
C GLY A 124 5.49 11.77 22.95
N TRP A 125 4.65 10.77 23.20
CA TRP A 125 3.20 10.89 23.06
C TRP A 125 2.48 11.44 24.30
N GLY A 126 3.18 11.54 25.43
CA GLY A 126 2.62 12.04 26.69
C GLY A 126 2.45 13.56 26.79
N ASN A 127 2.95 14.31 25.80
CA ASN A 127 2.92 15.76 25.83
C ASN A 127 2.64 16.34 24.42
N VAL A 128 1.49 16.01 23.87
CA VAL A 128 1.02 16.58 22.60
C VAL A 128 0.35 17.93 22.87
N SER A 129 0.92 19.01 22.34
CA SER A 129 0.42 20.39 22.58
C SER A 129 -0.51 20.88 21.49
N VAL A 130 -0.39 20.39 20.26
CA VAL A 130 -1.22 20.80 19.11
C VAL A 130 -1.51 19.58 18.25
N VAL A 131 -2.76 19.44 17.82
CA VAL A 131 -3.15 18.60 16.69
C VAL A 131 -3.41 19.50 15.49
N ARG A 132 -2.67 19.28 14.41
CA ARG A 132 -2.82 20.04 13.16
C ARG A 132 -3.45 19.18 12.10
N ILE A 133 -4.53 19.68 11.48
CA ILE A 133 -5.10 19.11 10.27
C ILE A 133 -4.66 19.99 9.09
N ALA A 134 -4.04 19.38 8.08
CA ALA A 134 -3.64 20.06 6.85
C ALA A 134 -4.38 19.43 5.66
N ALA A 135 -5.30 20.20 5.08
CA ALA A 135 -6.11 19.82 3.93
C ALA A 135 -5.50 20.44 2.66
N TYR A 136 -4.94 19.62 1.79
CA TYR A 136 -4.28 20.07 0.57
C TYR A 136 -5.28 20.34 -0.53
N ARG A 137 -5.08 21.43 -1.25
CA ARG A 137 -5.89 21.85 -2.38
C ARG A 137 -5.93 20.79 -3.49
N ALA A 138 -7.10 20.48 -4.02
CA ALA A 138 -7.24 19.78 -5.30
C ALA A 138 -6.77 20.67 -6.46
N ALA A 139 -6.24 20.06 -7.53
CA ALA A 139 -5.59 20.81 -8.62
C ALA A 139 -6.47 21.90 -9.24
N THR A 140 -7.77 21.62 -9.41
CA THR A 140 -8.76 22.52 -10.03
C THR A 140 -9.56 23.34 -9.03
N ALA A 141 -9.36 23.17 -7.72
CA ALA A 141 -10.12 23.86 -6.71
C ALA A 141 -9.80 25.37 -6.69
N VAL A 142 -10.83 26.20 -6.78
CA VAL A 142 -10.76 27.67 -6.69
C VAL A 142 -11.85 28.20 -5.77
N GLY A 143 -11.61 29.34 -5.12
CA GLY A 143 -12.56 29.97 -4.20
C GLY A 143 -12.40 29.51 -2.75
N ASN A 144 -13.41 29.76 -1.91
CA ASN A 144 -13.33 29.51 -0.47
C ASN A 144 -13.47 28.02 -0.17
N ALA A 145 -12.61 27.53 0.70
CA ALA A 145 -12.63 26.17 1.26
C ALA A 145 -12.73 26.28 2.79
N GLU A 146 -13.44 25.34 3.41
CA GLU A 146 -13.65 25.31 4.87
C GLU A 146 -13.57 23.88 5.38
N ILE A 147 -12.92 23.70 6.54
CA ILE A 147 -13.02 22.51 7.36
C ILE A 147 -13.41 22.86 8.80
N SER A 148 -14.21 22.01 9.43
CA SER A 148 -14.52 22.10 10.86
C SER A 148 -14.22 20.76 11.51
N VAL A 149 -13.69 20.79 12.73
CA VAL A 149 -13.42 19.61 13.56
C VAL A 149 -14.14 19.77 14.90
N SER A 150 -14.78 18.71 15.38
CA SER A 150 -15.45 18.65 16.69
C SER A 150 -15.38 17.24 17.26
N GLY A 151 -15.88 17.03 18.48
CA GLY A 151 -15.97 15.71 19.11
C GLY A 151 -14.63 14.99 19.24
N LEU A 152 -13.54 15.75 19.52
CA LEU A 152 -12.22 15.17 19.74
C LEU A 152 -12.25 14.25 20.96
N ALA A 153 -11.84 13.00 20.76
CA ALA A 153 -11.88 11.96 21.79
C ALA A 153 -10.68 11.02 21.72
N TYR A 154 -10.32 10.41 22.85
CA TYR A 154 -9.28 9.38 22.92
C TYR A 154 -9.78 8.04 22.38
N VAL A 155 -8.87 7.24 21.83
CA VAL A 155 -9.12 5.86 21.42
C VAL A 155 -8.44 4.94 22.43
N SER A 156 -9.28 4.48 23.35
CA SER A 156 -9.12 3.43 24.35
C SER A 156 -7.77 3.20 25.04
N ALA A 157 -7.68 3.65 26.28
CA ALA A 157 -6.65 3.22 27.23
C ALA A 157 -7.07 2.04 28.13
N SER A 158 -8.36 1.66 28.21
CA SER A 158 -8.89 0.67 29.17
C SER A 158 -8.83 -0.78 28.71
N ALA A 159 -8.18 -1.09 27.58
CA ALA A 159 -8.11 -2.43 27.03
C ALA A 159 -7.32 -3.40 27.93
N GLU A 160 -7.75 -4.64 28.04
CA GLU A 160 -7.04 -5.69 28.78
C GLU A 160 -5.73 -6.14 28.12
N VAL A 161 -5.51 -5.75 26.87
CA VAL A 161 -4.29 -5.99 26.09
C VAL A 161 -3.49 -4.70 25.97
N LEU A 162 -2.20 -4.74 26.30
CA LEU A 162 -1.27 -3.63 26.13
C LEU A 162 -0.16 -4.01 25.14
N ARG A 163 -0.05 -3.28 24.04
CA ARG A 163 1.12 -3.39 23.15
C ARG A 163 2.21 -2.44 23.61
N VAL A 164 3.41 -2.98 23.86
CA VAL A 164 4.62 -2.22 24.16
C VAL A 164 5.54 -2.25 22.95
N ALA A 165 5.67 -1.14 22.23
CA ALA A 165 6.51 -1.03 21.05
C ALA A 165 7.89 -0.46 21.40
N SER A 166 8.93 -0.90 20.70
CA SER A 166 10.26 -0.31 20.86
C SER A 166 10.26 1.16 20.42
N GLY A 167 10.77 2.03 21.30
CA GLY A 167 10.94 3.46 21.05
C GLY A 167 12.26 3.82 20.36
N LYS A 168 13.03 2.83 19.86
CA LYS A 168 14.24 3.08 19.09
C LYS A 168 13.92 3.82 17.78
N LYS A 169 14.86 4.65 17.29
CA LYS A 169 14.74 5.34 15.99
C LYS A 169 14.89 4.39 14.77
N ASP A 170 14.63 3.11 14.96
CA ASP A 170 14.63 2.12 13.88
C ASP A 170 13.20 1.97 13.35
N ASP A 171 12.97 2.45 12.13
CA ASP A 171 11.67 2.39 11.45
C ASP A 171 11.11 0.96 11.35
N SER A 172 11.98 -0.05 11.34
CA SER A 172 11.57 -1.45 11.27
C SER A 172 10.81 -1.89 12.52
N CYS A 173 11.23 -1.49 13.72
CA CYS A 173 10.56 -1.83 14.98
C CYS A 173 9.13 -1.29 15.02
N LEU A 174 8.93 -0.02 14.64
CA LEU A 174 7.62 0.63 14.60
C LEU A 174 6.74 0.04 13.50
N HIS A 175 7.32 -0.28 12.33
CA HIS A 175 6.62 -0.90 11.22
C HIS A 175 6.01 -2.27 11.61
N TYR A 176 6.80 -3.17 12.21
CA TYR A 176 6.31 -4.49 12.63
C TYR A 176 5.34 -4.40 13.81
N ALA A 177 5.55 -3.47 14.73
CA ALA A 177 4.59 -3.19 15.80
C ALA A 177 3.24 -2.70 15.25
N ALA A 178 3.25 -1.85 14.23
CA ALA A 178 2.05 -1.39 13.55
C ALA A 178 1.34 -2.53 12.80
N THR A 179 2.11 -3.40 12.12
CA THR A 179 1.58 -4.57 11.41
C THR A 179 0.92 -5.57 12.37
N PHE A 180 1.52 -5.81 13.52
CA PHE A 180 0.93 -6.64 14.58
C PHE A 180 -0.39 -6.04 15.08
N SER A 181 -0.41 -4.72 15.35
CA SER A 181 -1.62 -4.00 15.77
C SER A 181 -2.76 -4.10 14.77
N ARG A 182 -2.47 -3.91 13.47
CA ARG A 182 -3.50 -4.05 12.42
C ARG A 182 -4.11 -5.44 12.38
N THR A 183 -3.31 -6.48 12.62
CA THR A 183 -3.83 -7.86 12.70
C THR A 183 -4.66 -8.07 13.96
N MET A 184 -4.26 -7.49 15.12
CA MET A 184 -5.10 -7.51 16.33
C MET A 184 -6.45 -6.84 16.10
N ASP A 185 -6.49 -5.68 15.45
CA ASP A 185 -7.75 -5.00 15.14
C ASP A 185 -8.64 -5.82 14.21
N ALA A 186 -8.05 -6.38 13.15
CA ALA A 186 -8.77 -7.27 12.24
C ALA A 186 -9.34 -8.49 12.97
N ALA A 187 -8.59 -9.00 13.98
CA ALA A 187 -9.04 -10.08 14.85
C ALA A 187 -10.11 -9.65 15.88
N GLY A 188 -10.37 -8.35 16.02
CA GLY A 188 -11.31 -7.79 17.01
C GLY A 188 -10.70 -7.62 18.41
N ILE A 189 -9.37 -7.57 18.52
CA ILE A 189 -8.66 -7.41 19.80
C ILE A 189 -8.42 -5.93 20.03
N VAL A 190 -9.19 -5.36 20.95
CA VAL A 190 -8.97 -3.98 21.43
C VAL A 190 -7.70 -3.94 22.28
N HIS A 191 -6.81 -3.01 21.99
CA HIS A 191 -5.54 -2.89 22.71
C HIS A 191 -5.11 -1.45 22.95
N ALA A 192 -4.52 -1.20 24.09
CA ALA A 192 -3.77 0.02 24.39
C ALA A 192 -2.35 -0.07 23.78
N SER A 193 -1.65 1.05 23.67
CA SER A 193 -0.34 1.11 23.03
C SER A 193 0.58 2.12 23.70
N VAL A 194 1.78 1.68 24.08
CA VAL A 194 2.82 2.53 24.70
C VAL A 194 4.18 2.24 24.07
N LEU A 195 5.07 3.25 24.03
CA LEU A 195 6.48 3.02 23.73
C LEU A 195 7.21 2.49 24.97
N ASP A 196 8.15 1.59 24.79
CA ASP A 196 8.91 0.99 25.91
C ASP A 196 9.60 2.04 26.78
N ARG A 197 10.13 3.12 26.19
CA ARG A 197 10.72 4.25 26.92
C ARG A 197 9.71 5.04 27.79
N GLU A 198 8.43 5.02 27.41
CA GLU A 198 7.35 5.72 28.10
C GLU A 198 6.56 4.82 29.08
N LEU A 199 6.85 3.50 29.08
CA LEU A 199 6.15 2.50 29.90
C LEU A 199 6.30 2.85 31.40
N ARG A 200 5.19 2.74 32.13
CA ARG A 200 5.11 2.88 33.59
C ARG A 200 4.49 1.62 34.20
N ALA A 201 4.81 1.30 35.42
CA ALA A 201 4.24 0.13 36.11
C ALA A 201 2.71 0.17 36.16
N ASP A 202 2.12 1.36 36.33
CA ASP A 202 0.67 1.55 36.32
C ASP A 202 -0.01 1.23 34.99
N ASP A 203 0.71 1.28 33.87
CA ASP A 203 0.17 0.95 32.54
C ASP A 203 -0.15 -0.54 32.41
N LEU A 204 0.51 -1.37 33.21
CA LEU A 204 0.34 -2.82 33.22
C LEU A 204 -0.74 -3.28 34.22
N LYS A 205 -1.18 -2.40 35.15
CA LYS A 205 -2.25 -2.71 36.10
C LYS A 205 -3.56 -3.02 35.41
N GLY A 206 -4.20 -4.13 35.79
CA GLY A 206 -5.47 -4.59 35.18
C GLY A 206 -5.35 -5.16 33.77
N ARG A 207 -4.16 -5.20 33.18
CA ARG A 207 -3.94 -5.87 31.90
C ARG A 207 -3.87 -7.38 32.09
N LYS A 208 -4.32 -8.11 31.06
CA LYS A 208 -4.24 -9.58 30.99
C LYS A 208 -3.07 -10.02 30.11
N VAL A 209 -2.82 -9.31 29.01
CA VAL A 209 -1.80 -9.66 28.02
C VAL A 209 -0.97 -8.44 27.66
N ALA A 210 0.36 -8.56 27.75
CA ALA A 210 1.32 -7.63 27.15
C ALA A 210 1.85 -8.19 25.83
N VAL A 211 1.96 -7.34 24.83
CA VAL A 211 2.46 -7.70 23.49
C VAL A 211 3.76 -6.99 23.21
N LEU A 212 4.80 -7.73 22.87
CA LEU A 212 6.16 -7.29 22.57
C LEU A 212 6.48 -7.64 21.11
N PRO A 213 6.08 -6.81 20.13
CA PRO A 213 6.17 -7.16 18.70
C PRO A 213 7.59 -7.24 18.16
N TYR A 214 8.51 -6.43 18.70
CA TYR A 214 9.94 -6.40 18.35
C TYR A 214 10.72 -5.53 19.35
N ASN A 215 11.01 -6.10 20.51
CA ASN A 215 11.68 -5.40 21.62
C ASN A 215 12.99 -6.11 22.00
N GLY A 216 14.01 -6.05 21.14
CA GLY A 216 15.30 -6.71 21.36
C GLY A 216 16.05 -6.26 22.61
N SER A 217 15.73 -5.08 23.14
CA SER A 217 16.19 -4.53 24.42
C SER A 217 15.18 -3.53 24.95
N PHE A 218 15.23 -3.23 26.24
CA PHE A 218 14.44 -2.20 26.89
C PHE A 218 15.35 -1.10 27.46
N PRO A 219 14.85 0.14 27.61
CA PRO A 219 15.50 1.15 28.43
C PRO A 219 15.62 0.68 29.87
N GLU A 220 16.53 1.30 30.61
CA GLU A 220 16.78 0.99 32.02
C GLU A 220 15.49 0.97 32.88
N GLY A 221 15.34 -0.05 33.72
CA GLY A 221 14.18 -0.23 34.59
C GLY A 221 12.89 -0.66 33.89
N LYS A 222 12.81 -0.70 32.56
CA LYS A 222 11.56 -1.06 31.86
C LYS A 222 11.39 -2.58 31.66
N GLU A 223 12.50 -3.30 31.53
CA GLU A 223 12.47 -4.76 31.49
C GLU A 223 11.90 -5.36 32.75
N SER A 224 12.29 -4.84 33.95
CA SER A 224 11.78 -5.31 35.22
C SER A 224 10.27 -5.16 35.36
N MET A 225 9.67 -4.10 34.83
CA MET A 225 8.21 -3.91 34.83
C MET A 225 7.48 -5.03 34.10
N ILE A 226 8.03 -5.52 32.99
CA ILE A 226 7.46 -6.67 32.25
C ILE A 226 7.66 -7.97 33.06
N LEU A 227 8.81 -8.16 33.69
CA LEU A 227 9.06 -9.32 34.56
C LEU A 227 8.11 -9.34 35.76
N ASP A 228 7.89 -8.22 36.43
CA ASP A 228 6.93 -8.08 37.52
C ASP A 228 5.49 -8.36 37.08
N PHE A 229 5.12 -7.89 35.89
CA PHE A 229 3.82 -8.20 35.28
C PHE A 229 3.63 -9.71 35.06
N ILE A 230 4.65 -10.41 34.53
CA ILE A 230 4.62 -11.87 34.37
C ILE A 230 4.54 -12.58 35.71
N ALA A 231 5.33 -12.15 36.72
CA ALA A 231 5.31 -12.70 38.05
C ALA A 231 3.93 -12.53 38.72
N GLY A 232 3.26 -11.40 38.47
CA GLY A 232 1.89 -11.11 38.91
C GLY A 232 0.78 -11.85 38.16
N GLY A 233 1.12 -12.79 37.27
CA GLY A 233 0.15 -13.62 36.51
C GLY A 233 -0.24 -13.07 35.16
N GLY A 234 0.29 -11.93 34.74
CA GLY A 234 0.13 -11.40 33.37
C GLY A 234 0.73 -12.33 32.32
N LYS A 235 0.15 -12.32 31.12
CA LYS A 235 0.61 -13.14 30.00
C LYS A 235 1.32 -12.29 28.95
N VAL A 236 2.25 -12.91 28.20
CA VAL A 236 3.03 -12.17 27.18
C VAL A 236 2.94 -12.85 25.82
N VAL A 237 2.70 -12.05 24.77
CA VAL A 237 2.96 -12.43 23.38
C VAL A 237 4.23 -11.71 22.95
N ALA A 238 5.29 -12.45 22.67
CA ALA A 238 6.59 -11.92 22.28
C ALA A 238 6.96 -12.39 20.88
N CYS A 239 7.54 -11.49 20.06
CA CYS A 239 7.97 -11.81 18.72
C CYS A 239 9.47 -11.56 18.54
N TYR A 240 10.12 -12.48 17.80
CA TYR A 240 11.46 -12.37 17.29
C TYR A 240 12.51 -12.16 18.39
N THR A 241 13.13 -10.99 18.46
CA THR A 241 14.13 -10.69 19.49
C THR A 241 13.48 -10.00 20.70
N VAL A 242 13.59 -10.64 21.85
CA VAL A 242 13.26 -10.07 23.16
C VAL A 242 14.36 -10.44 24.16
N PRO A 243 14.53 -9.71 25.29
CA PRO A 243 15.50 -10.06 26.31
C PRO A 243 15.32 -11.51 26.80
N VAL A 244 16.44 -12.21 27.00
CA VAL A 244 16.45 -13.62 27.45
C VAL A 244 15.71 -13.79 28.77
N LYS A 245 15.79 -12.82 29.68
CA LYS A 245 15.08 -12.86 30.98
C LYS A 245 13.56 -12.90 30.80
N ILE A 246 13.01 -12.17 29.80
CA ILE A 246 11.57 -12.20 29.49
C ILE A 246 11.19 -13.56 28.91
N LEU A 247 11.99 -14.11 27.95
CA LEU A 247 11.75 -15.46 27.42
C LEU A 247 11.76 -16.50 28.54
N SER A 248 12.76 -16.45 29.42
CA SER A 248 12.85 -17.37 30.58
C SER A 248 11.67 -17.22 31.53
N ALA A 249 11.22 -15.98 31.80
CA ALA A 249 10.08 -15.72 32.68
C ALA A 249 8.76 -16.29 32.15
N ILE A 250 8.59 -16.34 30.83
CA ILE A 250 7.44 -16.99 30.18
C ILE A 250 7.67 -18.49 29.92
N GLY A 251 8.77 -19.08 30.44
CA GLY A 251 9.05 -20.52 30.34
C GLY A 251 9.56 -20.98 28.97
N ILE A 252 10.25 -20.11 28.24
CA ILE A 252 10.79 -20.39 26.90
C ILE A 252 12.30 -20.18 26.89
N ARG A 253 13.03 -21.12 26.28
CA ARG A 253 14.48 -21.10 26.14
C ARG A 253 14.86 -20.89 24.66
N ARG A 254 15.66 -19.87 24.40
CA ARG A 254 16.29 -19.70 23.10
C ARG A 254 17.35 -20.77 22.88
N THR A 255 17.30 -21.51 21.78
CA THR A 255 18.22 -22.61 21.44
C THR A 255 19.08 -22.29 20.22
N GLY A 256 18.70 -21.33 19.38
CA GLY A 256 19.47 -21.03 18.19
C GLY A 256 18.99 -19.82 17.41
N TRP A 257 19.58 -19.73 16.23
CA TRP A 257 19.28 -18.73 15.22
C TRP A 257 19.33 -19.37 13.82
N PHE A 258 18.39 -19.03 12.96
CA PHE A 258 18.40 -19.42 11.55
C PHE A 258 18.64 -18.17 10.68
N SER A 259 19.51 -18.31 9.66
CA SER A 259 19.72 -17.29 8.63
C SER A 259 19.97 -17.97 7.28
N ALA A 260 19.11 -17.71 6.31
CA ALA A 260 19.27 -18.20 4.94
C ALA A 260 20.47 -17.57 4.20
N ALA A 261 20.95 -16.39 4.65
CA ALA A 261 22.09 -15.71 4.04
C ALA A 261 23.45 -16.37 4.37
N SER A 262 23.50 -17.19 5.42
CA SER A 262 24.72 -17.83 5.91
C SER A 262 24.86 -19.31 5.54
N GLY A 263 23.91 -19.88 4.75
CA GLY A 263 23.92 -21.30 4.42
C GLY A 263 23.13 -21.66 3.16
N ALA A 264 23.18 -22.94 2.79
CA ALA A 264 22.47 -23.50 1.63
C ALA A 264 20.97 -23.74 1.87
N GLU A 265 20.43 -23.36 3.04
CA GLU A 265 19.02 -23.60 3.38
C GLU A 265 18.10 -22.60 2.67
N ALA A 266 17.02 -23.11 2.07
CA ALA A 266 15.98 -22.29 1.49
C ALA A 266 15.23 -21.48 2.55
N PRO A 267 14.70 -20.27 2.23
CA PRO A 267 13.90 -19.48 3.16
C PRO A 267 12.62 -20.21 3.57
N PHE A 268 12.17 -19.97 4.79
CA PHE A 268 10.88 -20.44 5.27
C PHE A 268 9.73 -19.78 4.52
N THR A 269 8.64 -20.53 4.31
CA THR A 269 7.47 -20.09 3.54
C THR A 269 6.25 -19.77 4.42
N GLY A 270 6.20 -20.27 5.67
CA GLY A 270 5.09 -20.01 6.58
C GLY A 270 5.17 -20.81 7.87
N PHE A 271 4.11 -20.69 8.67
CA PHE A 271 3.90 -21.43 9.90
C PHE A 271 3.03 -22.65 9.62
N LEU A 272 3.57 -23.83 9.85
CA LEU A 272 2.88 -25.11 9.72
C LEU A 272 2.40 -25.58 11.10
N ARG A 273 1.10 -25.80 11.26
CA ARG A 273 0.51 -26.27 12.51
C ARG A 273 1.01 -27.64 12.88
N THR A 274 1.43 -27.83 14.14
CA THR A 274 1.79 -29.13 14.71
C THR A 274 0.55 -29.86 15.28
N GLU A 275 0.73 -31.08 15.77
CA GLU A 275 -0.33 -31.84 16.48
C GLU A 275 -0.81 -31.11 17.73
N SER A 276 0.09 -30.42 18.46
CA SER A 276 -0.23 -29.56 19.61
C SER A 276 -0.81 -28.19 19.23
N GLY A 277 -1.18 -28.00 17.95
CA GLY A 277 -1.69 -26.72 17.46
C GLY A 277 -2.90 -26.19 18.23
N LEU A 278 -3.01 -24.86 18.30
CA LEU A 278 -4.08 -24.16 19.04
C LEU A 278 -5.45 -24.42 18.42
N LYS A 279 -6.48 -24.36 19.26
CA LYS A 279 -7.88 -24.47 18.80
C LYS A 279 -8.20 -23.33 17.81
N GLY A 280 -8.64 -23.71 16.59
CA GLY A 280 -8.98 -22.76 15.52
C GLY A 280 -7.77 -22.24 14.73
N GLN A 281 -6.57 -22.70 15.02
CA GLN A 281 -5.39 -22.34 14.26
C GLN A 281 -5.45 -22.97 12.86
N PRO A 282 -5.17 -22.20 11.78
CA PRO A 282 -5.04 -22.74 10.42
C PRO A 282 -3.93 -23.78 10.31
N SER A 283 -4.07 -24.75 9.39
CA SER A 283 -3.05 -25.77 9.12
C SER A 283 -1.75 -25.15 8.61
N PHE A 284 -1.85 -24.07 7.83
CA PHE A 284 -0.72 -23.31 7.29
C PHE A 284 -1.03 -21.82 7.28
N VAL A 285 -0.04 -20.99 7.66
CA VAL A 285 -0.15 -19.53 7.61
C VAL A 285 1.04 -18.95 6.85
N PRO A 286 0.84 -18.34 5.66
CA PRO A 286 1.92 -17.82 4.85
C PRO A 286 2.70 -16.70 5.55
N GLN A 287 3.99 -16.87 5.67
CA GLN A 287 4.95 -15.83 6.06
C GLN A 287 6.36 -16.22 5.64
N VAL A 288 6.84 -15.62 4.55
CA VAL A 288 8.21 -15.85 4.09
C VAL A 288 9.21 -15.23 5.05
N SER A 289 10.25 -15.96 5.42
CA SER A 289 11.37 -15.44 6.22
C SER A 289 12.69 -16.11 5.90
N GLY A 290 13.75 -15.27 5.77
CA GLY A 290 15.14 -15.75 5.74
C GLY A 290 15.79 -15.80 7.13
N TYR A 291 15.09 -15.42 8.21
CA TYR A 291 15.62 -15.33 9.56
C TYR A 291 14.62 -15.82 10.59
N ALA A 292 15.07 -16.50 11.64
CA ALA A 292 14.24 -16.85 12.78
C ALA A 292 15.07 -17.05 14.06
N VAL A 293 14.51 -16.71 15.20
CA VAL A 293 15.02 -17.13 16.51
C VAL A 293 14.45 -18.51 16.81
N ILE A 294 15.30 -19.50 16.98
CA ILE A 294 14.85 -20.85 17.36
C ILE A 294 14.76 -20.92 18.87
N ALA A 295 13.60 -21.32 19.37
CA ALA A 295 13.31 -21.43 20.79
C ALA A 295 12.39 -22.62 21.08
N GLU A 296 12.49 -23.15 22.29
CA GLU A 296 11.77 -24.32 22.77
C GLU A 296 11.14 -24.03 24.13
N PRO A 297 10.07 -24.73 24.53
CA PRO A 297 9.59 -24.66 25.89
C PRO A 297 10.66 -25.15 26.88
N ALA A 298 10.85 -24.46 28.00
CA ALA A 298 11.86 -24.82 29.00
C ALA A 298 11.43 -26.01 29.87
N ALA A 299 10.12 -26.14 30.15
CA ALA A 299 9.52 -27.23 30.91
C ALA A 299 8.11 -27.52 30.41
N GLU A 300 7.06 -26.95 31.05
CA GLU A 300 5.68 -27.09 30.58
C GLU A 300 5.40 -26.14 29.42
N GLY A 301 5.08 -26.70 28.26
CA GLY A 301 4.74 -25.91 27.06
C GLY A 301 4.80 -26.77 25.81
N GLU A 302 4.39 -26.18 24.70
CA GLU A 302 4.18 -26.87 23.43
C GLU A 302 4.70 -26.04 22.26
N VAL A 303 5.25 -26.74 21.25
CA VAL A 303 5.47 -26.16 19.93
C VAL A 303 4.17 -26.28 19.16
N VAL A 304 3.47 -25.16 18.94
CA VAL A 304 2.15 -25.13 18.29
C VAL A 304 2.23 -24.90 16.78
N ALA A 305 3.40 -24.46 16.27
CA ALA A 305 3.70 -24.40 14.87
C ALA A 305 5.21 -24.57 14.62
N ASN A 306 5.57 -25.26 13.56
CA ASN A 306 6.91 -25.29 12.99
C ASN A 306 7.00 -24.36 11.77
N TRP A 307 8.21 -24.00 11.36
CA TRP A 307 8.45 -23.39 10.07
C TRP A 307 8.28 -24.41 8.95
N ALA A 308 7.65 -23.97 7.86
CA ALA A 308 7.55 -24.74 6.63
C ALA A 308 8.71 -24.40 5.69
N ASN A 309 9.28 -25.40 5.05
CA ASN A 309 10.30 -25.30 4.00
C ASN A 309 9.73 -24.70 2.70
N ALA A 310 10.58 -24.57 1.67
CA ALA A 310 10.21 -24.07 0.35
C ALA A 310 9.12 -24.92 -0.34
N ASP A 311 9.10 -26.23 -0.11
CA ASP A 311 8.09 -27.17 -0.58
C ASP A 311 6.84 -27.26 0.30
N ARG A 312 6.78 -26.43 1.35
CA ARG A 312 5.75 -26.42 2.41
C ARG A 312 5.77 -27.63 3.33
N GLY A 313 6.81 -28.46 3.30
CA GLY A 313 7.03 -29.52 4.29
C GLY A 313 7.46 -28.96 5.64
N ASP A 314 7.35 -29.79 6.69
CA ASP A 314 7.79 -29.41 8.04
C ASP A 314 9.33 -29.36 8.11
N SER A 315 9.86 -28.24 8.58
CA SER A 315 11.31 -28.08 8.77
C SER A 315 11.82 -28.66 10.10
N GLY A 316 10.92 -29.06 11.01
CA GLY A 316 11.24 -29.43 12.38
C GLY A 316 11.74 -28.27 13.25
N LYS A 317 11.76 -27.02 12.73
CA LYS A 317 12.21 -25.85 13.47
C LYS A 317 11.01 -25.11 14.08
N PRO A 318 10.97 -24.91 15.43
CA PRO A 318 9.86 -24.22 16.10
C PRO A 318 9.65 -22.81 15.55
N ALA A 319 8.43 -22.51 15.16
CA ALA A 319 8.00 -21.17 14.72
C ALA A 319 7.18 -20.48 15.79
N ILE A 320 6.30 -21.20 16.47
CA ILE A 320 5.45 -20.66 17.54
C ILE A 320 5.47 -21.62 18.73
N VAL A 321 5.86 -21.10 19.89
CA VAL A 321 5.94 -21.84 21.15
C VAL A 321 4.96 -21.24 22.16
N ARG A 322 4.16 -22.06 22.80
CA ARG A 322 3.19 -21.67 23.84
C ARG A 322 3.56 -22.27 25.18
N THR A 323 3.37 -21.48 26.23
CA THR A 323 3.41 -21.95 27.63
C THR A 323 2.17 -21.45 28.39
N GLY A 324 2.03 -21.81 29.67
CA GLY A 324 0.99 -21.23 30.53
C GLY A 324 1.13 -19.72 30.76
N LYS A 325 2.33 -19.13 30.52
CA LYS A 325 2.64 -17.72 30.79
C LYS A 325 2.74 -16.86 29.52
N GLY A 326 2.81 -17.45 28.33
CA GLY A 326 2.91 -16.67 27.11
C GLY A 326 3.03 -17.47 25.84
N VAL A 327 3.14 -16.74 24.74
CA VAL A 327 3.42 -17.26 23.39
C VAL A 327 4.62 -16.51 22.82
N PHE A 328 5.56 -17.25 22.25
CA PHE A 328 6.67 -16.71 21.49
C PHE A 328 6.52 -17.05 20.00
N ILE A 329 6.62 -16.05 19.15
CA ILE A 329 6.64 -16.16 17.69
C ILE A 329 8.06 -15.87 17.24
N SER A 330 8.70 -16.82 16.60
CA SER A 330 10.15 -16.84 16.33
C SER A 330 10.63 -15.80 15.30
N HIS A 331 9.73 -15.03 14.72
CA HIS A 331 10.00 -13.94 13.79
C HIS A 331 9.10 -12.72 14.07
N VAL A 332 9.42 -11.56 13.48
CA VAL A 332 8.52 -10.41 13.45
C VAL A 332 7.22 -10.78 12.74
N TRP A 333 6.13 -10.15 13.13
CA TRP A 333 4.86 -10.32 12.45
C TRP A 333 4.87 -9.50 11.15
N ALA A 334 5.06 -10.15 10.01
CA ALA A 334 5.21 -9.52 8.71
C ALA A 334 3.99 -9.72 7.81
N GLY A 335 3.81 -8.84 6.83
CA GLY A 335 2.70 -8.89 5.86
C GLY A 335 1.37 -8.35 6.41
N GLY A 336 0.32 -8.45 5.59
CA GLY A 336 -1.02 -7.94 5.93
C GLY A 336 -1.80 -8.82 6.89
N ALA A 337 -2.97 -8.35 7.31
CA ALA A 337 -3.94 -9.08 8.12
C ALA A 337 -4.78 -10.04 7.26
N THR A 338 -4.12 -11.04 6.68
CA THR A 338 -4.82 -12.08 5.90
C THR A 338 -5.77 -12.90 6.78
N PRO A 339 -6.80 -13.56 6.22
CA PRO A 339 -7.72 -14.40 6.99
C PRO A 339 -7.03 -15.44 7.86
N ASP A 340 -5.98 -16.09 7.36
CA ASP A 340 -5.22 -17.10 8.12
C ASP A 340 -4.43 -16.47 9.26
N LYS A 341 -3.84 -15.29 9.05
CA LYS A 341 -3.15 -14.53 10.13
C LYS A 341 -4.11 -14.04 11.18
N VAL A 342 -5.29 -13.58 10.79
CA VAL A 342 -6.37 -13.19 11.72
C VAL A 342 -6.82 -14.39 12.55
N ALA A 343 -7.04 -15.55 11.92
CA ALA A 343 -7.42 -16.77 12.62
C ALA A 343 -6.33 -17.27 13.58
N LEU A 344 -5.06 -17.24 13.15
CA LEU A 344 -3.92 -17.53 14.03
C LEU A 344 -3.85 -16.57 15.23
N MET A 345 -4.00 -15.26 14.98
CA MET A 345 -4.02 -14.25 16.03
C MET A 345 -5.13 -14.51 17.05
N GLN A 346 -6.34 -14.81 16.59
CA GLN A 346 -7.47 -15.18 17.45
C GLN A 346 -7.14 -16.43 18.27
N SER A 347 -6.53 -17.47 17.68
CA SER A 347 -6.15 -18.70 18.37
C SER A 347 -5.11 -18.45 19.46
N VAL A 348 -4.08 -17.62 19.17
CA VAL A 348 -3.05 -17.22 20.15
C VAL A 348 -3.65 -16.47 21.33
N PHE A 349 -4.48 -15.47 21.07
CA PHE A 349 -5.06 -14.68 22.15
C PHE A 349 -6.14 -15.46 22.94
N GLN A 350 -6.90 -16.33 22.29
CA GLN A 350 -7.86 -17.19 22.97
C GLN A 350 -7.19 -18.18 23.94
N ALA A 351 -6.00 -18.66 23.58
CA ALA A 351 -5.22 -19.55 24.44
C ALA A 351 -4.67 -18.84 25.70
N LEU A 352 -4.43 -17.52 25.62
CA LEU A 352 -3.95 -16.70 26.75
C LEU A 352 -5.07 -16.01 27.53
N HIS A 353 -6.16 -15.70 26.86
CA HIS A 353 -7.30 -14.93 27.39
C HIS A 353 -8.62 -15.48 26.84
N PRO A 354 -9.16 -16.57 27.44
CA PRO A 354 -10.35 -17.28 26.93
C PRO A 354 -11.61 -16.43 26.77
N ASP A 355 -11.75 -15.35 27.58
CA ASP A 355 -12.92 -14.47 27.54
C ASP A 355 -13.10 -13.74 26.21
N LEU A 356 -12.02 -13.62 25.42
CA LEU A 356 -12.06 -13.05 24.06
C LEU A 356 -12.85 -13.90 23.05
N SER A 357 -13.20 -15.15 23.36
CA SER A 357 -13.93 -16.05 22.44
C SER A 357 -15.25 -15.47 21.93
N ARG A 358 -15.98 -14.76 22.79
CA ARG A 358 -17.25 -14.11 22.44
C ARG A 358 -17.02 -12.92 21.50
N VAL A 359 -15.97 -12.15 21.75
CA VAL A 359 -15.55 -11.02 20.92
C VAL A 359 -15.18 -11.51 19.53
N PHE A 360 -14.39 -12.59 19.44
CA PHE A 360 -13.97 -13.17 18.16
C PHE A 360 -15.14 -13.72 17.34
N LYS A 361 -16.10 -14.39 17.98
CA LYS A 361 -17.30 -14.86 17.27
C LYS A 361 -18.07 -13.68 16.68
N ARG A 362 -18.37 -12.65 17.49
CA ARG A 362 -19.07 -11.44 17.03
C ARG A 362 -18.34 -10.78 15.85
N ARG A 363 -17.02 -10.66 15.97
CA ARG A 363 -16.19 -10.04 14.90
C ARG A 363 -16.20 -10.84 13.61
N ARG A 364 -16.12 -12.17 13.68
CA ARG A 364 -16.24 -13.03 12.49
C ARG A 364 -17.60 -12.89 11.81
N ASP A 365 -18.68 -12.89 12.60
CA ASP A 365 -20.05 -12.74 12.08
C ASP A 365 -20.23 -11.37 11.40
N GLU A 366 -19.68 -10.30 12.00
CA GLU A 366 -19.68 -8.95 11.43
C GLU A 366 -18.91 -8.88 10.12
N ILE A 367 -17.66 -9.39 10.08
CA ILE A 367 -16.85 -9.43 8.85
C ILE A 367 -17.58 -10.21 7.75
N ALA A 368 -18.17 -11.36 8.08
CA ALA A 368 -18.91 -12.17 7.11
C ALA A 368 -20.14 -11.42 6.57
N ARG A 369 -20.82 -10.64 7.41
CA ARG A 369 -21.96 -9.79 6.99
C ARG A 369 -21.47 -8.67 6.06
N LEU A 370 -20.47 -7.91 6.47
CA LEU A 370 -19.91 -6.80 5.68
C LEU A 370 -19.41 -7.27 4.30
N ARG A 371 -18.75 -8.43 4.25
CA ARG A 371 -18.31 -9.03 2.98
C ARG A 371 -19.48 -9.37 2.06
N ARG A 372 -20.55 -9.99 2.59
CA ARG A 372 -21.74 -10.29 1.77
C ARG A 372 -22.40 -9.01 1.22
N GLU A 373 -22.53 -7.99 2.05
CA GLU A 373 -23.09 -6.69 1.64
C GLU A 373 -22.21 -6.02 0.58
N SER A 374 -20.89 -5.99 0.78
CA SER A 374 -19.93 -5.43 -0.17
C SER A 374 -19.88 -6.19 -1.50
N GLU A 375 -19.94 -7.53 -1.46
CA GLU A 375 -20.03 -8.37 -2.67
C GLU A 375 -21.34 -8.10 -3.42
N ALA A 376 -22.46 -7.91 -2.72
CA ALA A 376 -23.74 -7.59 -3.35
C ALA A 376 -23.72 -6.21 -4.04
N GLU A 377 -23.13 -5.18 -3.42
CA GLU A 377 -22.94 -3.87 -4.05
C GLU A 377 -22.05 -3.98 -5.31
N LEU A 378 -20.96 -4.76 -5.24
CA LEU A 378 -20.09 -4.97 -6.39
C LEU A 378 -20.83 -5.69 -7.53
N MET A 379 -21.60 -6.73 -7.22
CA MET A 379 -22.38 -7.45 -8.23
C MET A 379 -23.40 -6.55 -8.93
N ALA A 380 -23.99 -5.59 -8.22
CA ALA A 380 -24.95 -4.64 -8.79
C ALA A 380 -24.32 -3.73 -9.88
N VAL A 381 -23.03 -3.42 -9.78
CA VAL A 381 -22.33 -2.56 -10.75
C VAL A 381 -21.35 -3.31 -11.66
N ALA A 382 -21.11 -4.60 -11.40
CA ALA A 382 -20.07 -5.39 -12.07
C ALA A 382 -20.36 -5.72 -13.53
N ARG A 383 -21.57 -5.48 -14.02
CA ARG A 383 -21.90 -5.74 -15.45
C ARG A 383 -21.19 -4.74 -16.33
N VAL A 384 -20.24 -5.22 -17.11
CA VAL A 384 -19.54 -4.44 -18.14
C VAL A 384 -20.51 -4.17 -19.28
N ALA A 385 -20.71 -2.89 -19.63
CA ALA A 385 -21.62 -2.49 -20.70
C ALA A 385 -21.00 -2.75 -22.09
N PRO A 386 -21.81 -2.89 -23.15
CA PRO A 386 -21.28 -2.96 -24.51
C PRO A 386 -20.40 -1.74 -24.82
N GLY A 387 -19.17 -2.00 -25.28
CA GLY A 387 -18.18 -0.95 -25.58
C GLY A 387 -17.36 -0.46 -24.39
N GLU A 388 -17.73 -0.80 -23.16
CA GLU A 388 -16.94 -0.51 -21.97
C GLU A 388 -15.79 -1.50 -21.82
N ARG A 389 -14.64 -1.05 -21.30
CA ARG A 389 -13.47 -1.91 -21.08
C ARG A 389 -13.25 -2.19 -19.60
N PHE A 390 -13.06 -3.45 -19.25
CA PHE A 390 -12.57 -3.88 -17.95
C PHE A 390 -11.22 -4.54 -18.12
N ALA A 391 -10.16 -3.81 -17.76
CA ALA A 391 -8.79 -4.28 -17.81
C ALA A 391 -8.31 -4.74 -16.42
N VAL A 392 -7.35 -5.67 -16.37
CA VAL A 392 -6.77 -6.18 -15.13
C VAL A 392 -5.26 -6.30 -15.26
N TRP A 393 -4.50 -5.62 -14.40
CA TRP A 393 -3.07 -5.85 -14.26
C TRP A 393 -2.78 -7.13 -13.46
N CYS A 394 -1.73 -7.84 -13.86
CA CYS A 394 -1.22 -9.00 -13.13
C CYS A 394 0.30 -8.96 -13.02
N HIS A 395 0.82 -8.82 -11.80
CA HIS A 395 2.26 -8.75 -11.56
C HIS A 395 3.01 -10.05 -11.85
N THR A 396 2.35 -11.21 -11.77
CA THR A 396 3.00 -12.49 -11.95
C THR A 396 2.99 -12.92 -13.42
N ALA A 397 4.15 -13.32 -13.95
CA ALA A 397 4.27 -13.78 -15.33
C ALA A 397 3.51 -15.08 -15.62
N TYR A 398 3.21 -15.87 -14.59
CA TYR A 398 2.57 -17.19 -14.70
C TYR A 398 1.16 -17.25 -14.10
N GLY A 399 0.55 -16.09 -13.83
CA GLY A 399 -0.80 -15.96 -13.29
C GLY A 399 -0.92 -16.24 -11.79
N PRO A 400 -2.05 -15.90 -11.19
CA PRO A 400 -2.39 -16.32 -9.83
C PRO A 400 -2.71 -17.83 -9.86
N ASP A 401 -2.54 -18.53 -8.75
CA ASP A 401 -2.97 -19.92 -8.53
C ASP A 401 -2.42 -20.97 -9.51
N THR A 402 -1.23 -20.81 -10.06
CA THR A 402 -0.57 -21.87 -10.86
C THR A 402 -0.96 -22.00 -12.34
N SER A 403 -2.07 -21.42 -12.82
CA SER A 403 -2.52 -21.64 -14.21
C SER A 403 -3.24 -20.42 -14.80
N TRP A 404 -2.75 -19.93 -15.92
CA TRP A 404 -3.44 -18.91 -16.70
C TRP A 404 -4.82 -19.34 -17.18
N ASP A 405 -5.02 -20.61 -17.51
CA ASP A 405 -6.31 -21.12 -17.99
C ASP A 405 -7.41 -20.92 -16.96
N LYS A 406 -7.15 -21.28 -15.68
CA LYS A 406 -8.12 -21.04 -14.59
C LYS A 406 -8.37 -19.55 -14.35
N ALA A 407 -7.29 -18.76 -14.28
CA ALA A 407 -7.41 -17.34 -13.99
C ALA A 407 -8.19 -16.61 -15.08
N VAL A 408 -7.86 -16.83 -16.35
CA VAL A 408 -8.52 -16.19 -17.48
C VAL A 408 -9.98 -16.66 -17.61
N GLY A 409 -10.28 -17.93 -17.27
CA GLY A 409 -11.66 -18.42 -17.22
C GLY A 409 -12.52 -17.69 -16.17
N VAL A 410 -11.97 -17.34 -15.01
CA VAL A 410 -12.63 -16.52 -13.99
C VAL A 410 -12.79 -15.07 -14.45
N LEU A 411 -11.74 -14.50 -15.05
CA LEU A 411 -11.76 -13.15 -15.63
C LEU A 411 -12.83 -13.00 -16.72
N ALA A 412 -12.95 -13.98 -17.61
CA ALA A 412 -13.97 -13.98 -18.65
C ALA A 412 -15.39 -14.00 -18.08
N LYS A 413 -15.63 -14.84 -17.07
CA LYS A 413 -16.92 -14.87 -16.35
C LYS A 413 -17.23 -13.55 -15.66
N ALA A 414 -16.23 -12.85 -15.14
CA ALA A 414 -16.39 -11.52 -14.57
C ALA A 414 -16.61 -10.42 -15.61
N GLY A 415 -16.43 -10.71 -16.90
CA GLY A 415 -16.57 -9.75 -18.00
C GLY A 415 -15.31 -8.94 -18.29
N CYS A 416 -14.15 -9.41 -17.84
CA CYS A 416 -12.87 -8.81 -18.21
C CYS A 416 -12.69 -8.82 -19.73
N THR A 417 -12.31 -7.68 -20.29
CA THR A 417 -12.07 -7.51 -21.73
C THR A 417 -10.58 -7.54 -22.07
N ASP A 418 -9.74 -7.13 -21.10
CA ASP A 418 -8.31 -6.92 -21.31
C ASP A 418 -7.51 -7.40 -20.12
N LEU A 419 -6.50 -8.23 -20.35
CA LEU A 419 -5.55 -8.67 -19.31
C LEU A 419 -4.19 -8.02 -19.58
N ILE A 420 -3.55 -7.47 -18.54
CA ILE A 420 -2.25 -6.81 -18.64
C ILE A 420 -1.22 -7.58 -17.78
N PRO A 421 -0.67 -8.70 -18.31
CA PRO A 421 0.28 -9.55 -17.58
C PRO A 421 1.68 -8.96 -17.64
N ASN A 422 2.38 -8.94 -16.51
CA ASN A 422 3.77 -8.49 -16.43
C ASN A 422 4.72 -9.59 -16.94
N LEU A 423 5.09 -9.50 -18.21
CA LEU A 423 6.01 -10.45 -18.85
C LEU A 423 7.41 -9.89 -19.08
N CYS A 424 7.65 -8.61 -18.74
CA CYS A 424 8.94 -7.93 -18.89
C CYS A 424 9.22 -7.05 -17.68
N TRP A 425 9.97 -7.57 -16.72
CA TRP A 425 10.34 -6.85 -15.51
C TRP A 425 11.79 -7.12 -15.10
N GLY A 426 12.43 -6.11 -14.46
CA GLY A 426 13.77 -6.23 -13.94
C GLY A 426 14.83 -6.53 -15.02
N GLY A 427 14.65 -5.98 -16.22
CA GLY A 427 15.54 -6.23 -17.35
C GLY A 427 15.44 -7.63 -17.96
N HIS A 428 14.44 -8.45 -17.56
CA HIS A 428 14.20 -9.78 -18.10
C HIS A 428 12.94 -9.86 -18.97
N ALA A 429 12.92 -10.84 -19.89
CA ALA A 429 11.71 -11.36 -20.51
C ALA A 429 11.34 -12.72 -19.91
N TYR A 430 10.06 -12.92 -19.55
CA TYR A 430 9.50 -14.22 -19.16
C TYR A 430 8.97 -14.99 -20.38
N TYR A 431 9.50 -14.70 -21.54
CA TYR A 431 9.27 -15.36 -22.83
C TYR A 431 10.60 -15.44 -23.59
N ARG A 432 10.64 -16.21 -24.67
CA ARG A 432 11.82 -16.30 -25.55
C ARG A 432 12.01 -14.96 -26.28
N SER A 433 12.92 -14.15 -25.83
CA SER A 433 13.26 -12.84 -26.38
C SER A 433 14.64 -12.87 -27.04
N SER A 434 14.78 -12.13 -28.14
CA SER A 434 16.06 -11.83 -28.80
C SER A 434 16.66 -10.49 -28.35
N VAL A 435 15.87 -9.68 -27.63
CA VAL A 435 16.25 -8.33 -27.19
C VAL A 435 16.68 -8.30 -25.72
N LEU A 436 15.93 -8.99 -24.87
CA LEU A 436 16.12 -9.00 -23.43
C LEU A 436 16.68 -10.35 -22.92
N PRO A 437 17.47 -10.35 -21.84
CA PRO A 437 17.81 -11.58 -21.15
C PRO A 437 16.55 -12.38 -20.80
N VAL A 438 16.58 -13.69 -21.12
CA VAL A 438 15.45 -14.57 -20.81
C VAL A 438 15.55 -15.05 -19.37
N HIS A 439 14.46 -14.90 -18.61
CA HIS A 439 14.41 -15.33 -17.22
C HIS A 439 14.46 -16.88 -17.12
N LYS A 440 15.23 -17.42 -16.16
CA LYS A 440 15.39 -18.87 -15.95
C LYS A 440 14.07 -19.65 -15.79
N ALA A 441 13.02 -19.00 -15.30
CA ALA A 441 11.70 -19.61 -15.17
C ALA A 441 11.10 -20.05 -16.52
N VAL A 442 11.52 -19.49 -17.65
CA VAL A 442 11.05 -19.89 -18.99
C VAL A 442 11.44 -21.34 -19.29
N SER A 443 12.66 -21.77 -18.91
CA SER A 443 13.10 -23.16 -19.06
C SER A 443 12.37 -24.12 -18.12
N ALA A 444 12.04 -23.65 -16.90
CA ALA A 444 11.43 -24.49 -15.87
C ALA A 444 9.89 -24.58 -15.98
N ARG A 445 9.21 -23.51 -16.44
CA ARG A 445 7.75 -23.37 -16.39
C ARG A 445 7.11 -23.13 -17.77
N GLY A 446 7.91 -23.02 -18.82
CA GLY A 446 7.45 -22.70 -20.16
C GLY A 446 7.47 -21.20 -20.48
N ASP A 447 7.23 -20.87 -21.74
CA ASP A 447 7.15 -19.50 -22.25
C ASP A 447 5.84 -18.83 -21.77
N ALA A 448 5.96 -17.84 -20.89
CA ALA A 448 4.79 -17.20 -20.28
C ALA A 448 3.92 -16.45 -21.29
N TYR A 449 4.52 -15.93 -22.38
CA TYR A 449 3.75 -15.29 -23.46
C TYR A 449 2.83 -16.30 -24.16
N GLU A 450 3.34 -17.48 -24.49
CA GLU A 450 2.55 -18.53 -25.15
C GLU A 450 1.43 -19.03 -24.23
N LEU A 451 1.72 -19.23 -22.94
CA LEU A 451 0.74 -19.69 -21.96
C LEU A 451 -0.43 -18.70 -21.80
N VAL A 452 -0.12 -17.40 -21.69
CA VAL A 452 -1.17 -16.38 -21.57
C VAL A 452 -1.94 -16.18 -22.88
N ARG A 453 -1.23 -16.25 -24.02
CA ARG A 453 -1.84 -16.16 -25.35
C ARG A 453 -2.87 -17.27 -25.57
N GLU A 454 -2.53 -18.50 -25.25
CA GLU A 454 -3.42 -19.64 -25.40
C GLU A 454 -4.68 -19.49 -24.52
N ALA A 455 -4.51 -19.15 -23.24
CA ALA A 455 -5.60 -18.96 -22.31
C ALA A 455 -6.51 -17.79 -22.77
N CYS A 456 -5.95 -16.65 -23.14
CA CYS A 456 -6.72 -15.49 -23.58
C CYS A 456 -7.48 -15.76 -24.88
N ARG A 457 -6.87 -16.47 -25.84
CA ARG A 457 -7.53 -16.90 -27.07
C ARG A 457 -8.72 -17.82 -26.79
N LYS A 458 -8.59 -18.76 -25.88
CA LYS A 458 -9.64 -19.71 -25.49
C LYS A 458 -10.89 -19.00 -24.96
N TYR A 459 -10.71 -17.94 -24.18
CA TYR A 459 -11.80 -17.23 -23.50
C TYR A 459 -12.17 -15.88 -24.15
N GLY A 460 -11.55 -15.50 -25.26
CA GLY A 460 -11.87 -14.29 -26.01
C GLY A 460 -11.46 -12.99 -25.31
N ILE A 461 -10.44 -13.02 -24.43
CA ILE A 461 -9.87 -11.84 -23.75
C ILE A 461 -8.66 -11.35 -24.55
N ARG A 462 -8.53 -10.03 -24.75
CA ARG A 462 -7.29 -9.44 -25.26
C ARG A 462 -6.24 -9.40 -24.14
N PHE A 463 -4.95 -9.50 -24.49
CA PHE A 463 -3.90 -9.26 -23.51
C PHE A 463 -2.89 -8.24 -24.03
N HIS A 464 -2.36 -7.44 -23.09
CA HIS A 464 -1.39 -6.39 -23.35
C HIS A 464 -0.13 -6.71 -22.56
N VAL A 465 0.97 -7.02 -23.23
CA VAL A 465 2.20 -7.40 -22.52
C VAL A 465 2.75 -6.20 -21.77
N TRP A 466 2.75 -6.29 -20.45
CA TRP A 466 3.25 -5.25 -19.56
C TRP A 466 4.77 -5.28 -19.50
N ARG A 467 5.37 -4.15 -19.91
CA ARG A 467 6.79 -3.85 -19.84
C ARG A 467 7.06 -2.82 -18.76
N VAL A 468 7.86 -3.16 -17.74
CA VAL A 468 8.40 -2.22 -16.74
C VAL A 468 9.69 -1.62 -17.29
N CYS A 469 9.61 -0.38 -17.80
CA CYS A 469 10.69 0.29 -18.50
C CYS A 469 11.79 0.77 -17.54
N GLY A 470 13.04 0.69 -17.98
CA GLY A 470 14.19 1.24 -17.28
C GLY A 470 14.59 0.59 -15.96
N ASN A 471 13.80 -0.35 -15.45
CA ASN A 471 14.03 -1.01 -14.17
C ASN A 471 14.90 -2.28 -14.32
N LEU A 472 15.90 -2.45 -13.45
CA LEU A 472 16.85 -3.57 -13.44
C LEU A 472 16.79 -4.41 -12.16
N HIS A 473 15.82 -4.19 -11.27
CA HIS A 473 15.72 -4.98 -10.04
C HIS A 473 15.50 -6.46 -10.35
N GLY A 474 16.46 -7.30 -9.92
CA GLY A 474 16.45 -8.74 -10.18
C GLY A 474 17.05 -9.16 -11.52
N CYS A 475 17.61 -8.25 -12.33
CA CYS A 475 18.29 -8.62 -13.59
C CYS A 475 19.51 -9.52 -13.34
N PRO A 476 19.97 -10.32 -14.33
CA PRO A 476 21.20 -11.06 -14.24
C PRO A 476 22.39 -10.17 -13.91
N LYS A 477 23.27 -10.64 -13.03
CA LYS A 477 24.45 -9.90 -12.61
C LYS A 477 25.30 -9.49 -13.83
N GLU A 478 25.54 -10.42 -14.74
CA GLU A 478 26.34 -10.24 -15.95
C GLU A 478 25.73 -9.16 -16.86
N TYR A 479 24.41 -9.11 -16.96
CA TYR A 479 23.72 -8.08 -17.74
C TYR A 479 23.92 -6.70 -17.12
N ARG A 480 23.80 -6.57 -15.80
CA ARG A 480 24.01 -5.33 -15.07
C ARG A 480 25.46 -4.84 -15.16
N GLU A 481 26.43 -5.75 -14.99
CA GLU A 481 27.86 -5.40 -15.10
C GLU A 481 28.22 -4.95 -16.52
N ARG A 482 27.63 -5.54 -17.56
CA ARG A 482 27.76 -5.05 -18.94
C ARG A 482 27.22 -3.63 -19.07
N LEU A 483 26.00 -3.35 -18.59
CA LEU A 483 25.42 -2.01 -18.62
C LEU A 483 26.27 -1.00 -17.85
N ARG A 484 26.88 -1.42 -16.75
CA ARG A 484 27.81 -0.57 -15.97
C ARG A 484 29.07 -0.26 -16.77
N SER A 485 29.71 -1.25 -17.34
CA SER A 485 30.94 -1.06 -18.17
C SER A 485 30.69 -0.18 -19.39
N GLU A 486 29.48 -0.23 -19.95
CA GLU A 486 29.01 0.63 -21.04
C GLU A 486 28.51 2.00 -20.58
N LYS A 487 28.60 2.35 -19.27
CA LYS A 487 28.10 3.60 -18.66
C LYS A 487 26.62 3.87 -18.94
N ARG A 488 25.82 2.84 -18.92
CA ARG A 488 24.37 2.85 -19.22
C ARG A 488 23.48 2.91 -18.01
N LEU A 489 24.03 2.81 -16.78
CA LEU A 489 23.27 2.94 -15.55
C LEU A 489 22.92 4.40 -15.24
N ALA A 490 21.82 4.61 -14.53
CA ALA A 490 21.44 5.94 -14.06
C ALA A 490 22.32 6.40 -12.90
N VAL A 491 22.54 7.71 -12.80
CA VAL A 491 23.31 8.34 -11.72
C VAL A 491 22.45 9.39 -11.04
N ARG A 492 22.47 9.40 -9.71
CA ARG A 492 21.75 10.38 -8.90
C ARG A 492 22.40 11.74 -8.93
N PHE A 493 21.69 12.75 -8.45
CA PHE A 493 22.19 14.13 -8.30
C PHE A 493 23.45 14.22 -7.42
N ASP A 494 23.59 13.35 -6.42
CA ASP A 494 24.77 13.27 -5.54
C ASP A 494 25.97 12.50 -6.14
N GLY A 495 25.85 12.02 -7.37
CA GLY A 495 26.88 11.23 -8.06
C GLY A 495 26.78 9.72 -7.83
N THR A 496 25.84 9.25 -7.02
CA THR A 496 25.68 7.82 -6.74
C THR A 496 25.10 7.08 -7.96
N GLU A 497 25.80 6.04 -8.42
CA GLU A 497 25.29 5.14 -9.47
C GLU A 497 24.14 4.28 -8.96
N MET A 498 23.18 3.98 -9.81
CA MET A 498 21.96 3.26 -9.47
C MET A 498 21.92 1.87 -10.12
N ASP A 499 22.20 0.84 -9.36
CA ASP A 499 22.17 -0.57 -9.82
C ASP A 499 20.83 -1.06 -10.37
N GLY A 500 19.75 -0.42 -9.96
CA GLY A 500 18.38 -0.82 -10.31
C GLY A 500 17.77 -0.04 -11.46
N TRP A 501 18.49 0.88 -12.13
CA TRP A 501 17.93 1.76 -13.16
C TRP A 501 18.88 2.06 -14.28
N VAL A 502 18.38 2.07 -15.53
CA VAL A 502 19.16 2.52 -16.69
C VAL A 502 19.01 4.03 -16.91
N CYS A 503 19.99 4.62 -17.59
CA CYS A 503 19.92 6.00 -18.07
C CYS A 503 18.97 6.09 -19.27
N LEU A 504 17.80 6.71 -19.10
CA LEU A 504 16.78 6.87 -20.14
C LEU A 504 17.06 7.99 -21.15
N SER A 505 18.29 8.54 -21.19
CA SER A 505 18.79 9.35 -22.31
C SER A 505 19.82 8.62 -23.16
N HIS A 506 20.28 7.42 -22.73
CA HIS A 506 21.27 6.64 -23.48
C HIS A 506 20.62 6.00 -24.71
N PRO A 507 21.18 6.19 -25.93
CA PRO A 507 20.56 5.69 -27.17
C PRO A 507 20.26 4.19 -27.14
N ASP A 508 21.21 3.36 -26.68
CA ASP A 508 21.02 1.91 -26.64
C ASP A 508 20.01 1.46 -25.61
N ASN A 509 19.80 2.24 -24.52
CA ASN A 509 18.74 1.97 -23.58
C ASN A 509 17.39 2.32 -24.16
N LEU A 510 17.27 3.47 -24.85
CA LEU A 510 16.06 3.84 -25.59
C LEU A 510 15.73 2.77 -26.62
N GLU A 511 16.71 2.33 -27.41
CA GLU A 511 16.53 1.30 -28.42
C GLU A 511 16.12 -0.04 -27.79
N THR A 512 16.69 -0.43 -26.65
CA THR A 512 16.31 -1.65 -25.92
C THR A 512 14.84 -1.61 -25.50
N GLU A 513 14.36 -0.47 -24.95
CA GLU A 513 12.95 -0.32 -24.59
C GLU A 513 12.03 -0.41 -25.80
N ILE A 514 12.37 0.26 -26.89
CA ILE A 514 11.57 0.29 -28.13
C ILE A 514 11.56 -1.09 -28.82
N ALA A 515 12.74 -1.69 -29.00
CA ALA A 515 12.89 -2.97 -29.71
C ALA A 515 12.20 -4.12 -28.96
N SER A 516 12.20 -4.10 -27.61
CA SER A 516 11.52 -5.14 -26.81
C SER A 516 10.00 -5.15 -27.03
N LEU A 517 9.39 -4.01 -27.29
CA LEU A 517 7.95 -3.89 -27.56
C LEU A 517 7.62 -4.14 -29.04
N GLU A 518 8.51 -3.74 -29.94
CA GLU A 518 8.42 -4.10 -31.36
C GLU A 518 8.50 -5.63 -31.58
N GLU A 519 9.39 -6.31 -30.82
CA GLU A 519 9.50 -7.79 -30.84
C GLU A 519 8.16 -8.45 -30.48
N LEU A 520 7.46 -7.93 -29.46
CA LEU A 520 6.15 -8.45 -29.06
C LEU A 520 5.08 -8.23 -30.13
N ALA A 521 5.08 -7.07 -30.77
CA ALA A 521 4.19 -6.81 -31.91
C ALA A 521 4.47 -7.77 -33.09
N ALA A 522 5.76 -8.06 -33.38
CA ALA A 522 6.16 -9.03 -34.38
C ALA A 522 5.75 -10.47 -34.03
N LYS A 523 5.68 -10.82 -32.72
CA LYS A 523 5.13 -12.09 -32.23
C LYS A 523 3.60 -12.18 -32.30
N GLY A 524 2.93 -11.11 -32.75
CA GLY A 524 1.47 -11.05 -32.88
C GLY A 524 0.74 -10.74 -31.57
N ALA A 525 1.37 -10.07 -30.63
CA ALA A 525 0.71 -9.62 -29.41
C ALA A 525 -0.48 -8.70 -29.77
N PRO A 526 -1.66 -8.89 -29.14
CA PRO A 526 -2.80 -8.00 -29.34
C PRO A 526 -2.56 -6.59 -28.80
N GLY A 527 -1.68 -6.46 -27.78
CA GLY A 527 -1.28 -5.18 -27.24
C GLY A 527 0.03 -5.23 -26.46
N VAL A 528 0.63 -4.05 -26.30
CA VAL A 528 1.79 -3.78 -25.45
C VAL A 528 1.45 -2.65 -24.50
N HIS A 529 1.98 -2.72 -23.27
CA HIS A 529 1.67 -1.81 -22.18
C HIS A 529 2.94 -1.29 -21.52
N LEU A 530 3.17 0.02 -21.64
CA LEU A 530 4.32 0.70 -21.05
C LEU A 530 4.02 1.06 -19.58
N ASP A 531 4.87 0.60 -18.68
CA ASP A 531 4.88 1.05 -17.30
C ASP A 531 6.29 1.47 -16.90
N TYR A 532 6.42 2.27 -15.84
CA TYR A 532 7.66 2.95 -15.48
C TYR A 532 8.26 3.73 -16.66
N ILE A 533 7.44 4.12 -17.65
CA ILE A 533 7.81 4.97 -18.76
C ILE A 533 8.02 6.40 -18.26
N ARG A 534 9.08 6.58 -17.51
CA ARG A 534 9.42 7.77 -16.74
C ARG A 534 10.82 7.66 -16.13
N TYR A 535 11.38 8.76 -15.68
CA TYR A 535 12.49 8.73 -14.75
C TYR A 535 12.02 8.26 -13.36
N ARG A 536 12.93 7.71 -12.55
CA ARG A 536 12.59 7.25 -11.22
C ARG A 536 12.03 8.37 -10.35
N ASP A 537 12.72 9.49 -10.33
CA ASP A 537 12.41 10.67 -9.54
C ASP A 537 13.05 11.92 -10.14
N ARG A 538 12.94 13.06 -9.47
CA ARG A 538 13.52 14.32 -9.88
C ARG A 538 15.05 14.31 -9.80
N ASP A 539 15.65 13.46 -8.97
CA ASP A 539 17.08 13.37 -8.72
C ASP A 539 17.82 12.39 -9.66
N THR A 540 17.19 12.03 -10.78
CA THR A 540 17.75 11.16 -11.84
C THR A 540 17.46 11.70 -13.24
N CYS A 541 18.31 11.48 -14.27
CA CYS A 541 19.67 10.94 -14.26
C CYS A 541 20.69 12.07 -14.50
N PHE A 542 21.72 12.14 -13.69
CA PHE A 542 22.77 13.19 -13.76
C PHE A 542 24.15 12.64 -14.17
N CYS A 543 24.22 11.55 -14.95
CA CYS A 543 25.47 11.02 -15.46
C CYS A 543 26.14 11.98 -16.47
N ASP A 544 27.47 11.82 -16.72
CA ASP A 544 28.23 12.66 -17.65
C ASP A 544 27.60 12.67 -19.04
N ALA A 545 27.13 11.55 -19.53
CA ALA A 545 26.46 11.44 -20.81
C ALA A 545 25.13 12.22 -20.87
N CYS A 546 24.39 12.32 -19.75
CA CYS A 546 23.24 13.21 -19.64
C CYS A 546 23.65 14.67 -19.71
N ARG A 547 24.75 15.05 -19.03
CA ARG A 547 25.34 16.39 -19.11
C ARG A 547 25.66 16.77 -20.56
N GLU A 548 26.45 15.96 -21.25
CA GLU A 548 26.84 16.22 -22.65
C GLU A 548 25.63 16.33 -23.61
N ARG A 549 24.61 15.47 -23.44
CA ARG A 549 23.40 15.53 -24.26
C ARG A 549 22.57 16.76 -23.95
N PHE A 550 22.49 17.13 -22.69
CA PHE A 550 21.77 18.33 -22.27
C PHE A 550 22.49 19.61 -22.71
N GLU A 551 23.83 19.68 -22.60
CA GLU A 551 24.63 20.80 -23.12
C GLU A 551 24.39 20.98 -24.63
N ARG A 552 24.34 19.89 -25.39
CA ARG A 552 23.97 19.93 -26.82
C ARG A 552 22.52 20.39 -27.06
N PHE A 553 21.63 19.99 -26.22
CA PHE A 553 20.21 20.38 -26.30
C PHE A 553 20.02 21.89 -26.08
N ILE A 554 20.75 22.48 -25.14
CA ILE A 554 20.68 23.93 -24.86
C ILE A 554 21.64 24.77 -25.70
N GLY A 555 22.54 24.14 -26.45
CA GLY A 555 23.52 24.83 -27.30
C GLY A 555 24.65 25.49 -26.54
N GLY A 556 24.98 25.06 -25.32
CA GLY A 556 26.01 25.67 -24.48
C GLY A 556 26.55 24.76 -23.37
N LYS A 557 27.68 25.10 -22.80
CA LYS A 557 28.30 24.42 -21.66
C LYS A 557 27.64 24.86 -20.35
N ILE A 558 27.64 23.97 -19.36
CA ILE A 558 27.07 24.23 -18.03
C ILE A 558 28.21 24.25 -17.00
N ASP A 559 28.47 25.41 -16.43
CA ASP A 559 29.33 25.53 -15.28
C ASP A 559 28.58 25.13 -13.99
N GLY A 560 29.26 24.38 -13.11
CA GLY A 560 28.71 23.97 -11.83
C GLY A 560 27.67 22.82 -11.91
N TRP A 561 27.76 21.95 -12.95
CA TRP A 561 26.98 20.71 -13.04
C TRP A 561 27.19 19.79 -11.82
N PRO A 562 26.18 19.12 -11.28
CA PRO A 562 24.75 19.20 -11.64
C PRO A 562 23.99 20.32 -10.89
N ARG A 563 24.66 21.02 -9.95
CA ARG A 563 24.03 22.00 -9.06
C ARG A 563 23.35 23.14 -9.82
N ALA A 564 23.95 23.63 -10.90
CA ALA A 564 23.40 24.70 -11.72
C ALA A 564 21.98 24.41 -12.21
N VAL A 565 21.68 23.17 -12.55
CA VAL A 565 20.33 22.74 -12.99
C VAL A 565 19.26 22.93 -11.91
N ARG A 566 19.64 22.99 -10.62
CA ARG A 566 18.72 23.18 -9.49
C ARG A 566 18.65 24.62 -9.01
N THR A 567 19.67 25.42 -9.28
CA THR A 567 19.77 26.80 -8.79
C THR A 567 19.39 27.83 -9.82
N ASP A 568 19.50 27.51 -11.11
CA ASP A 568 19.05 28.36 -12.22
C ASP A 568 17.71 27.87 -12.76
N ARG A 569 16.64 28.66 -12.57
CA ARG A 569 15.29 28.35 -13.00
C ARG A 569 15.13 28.12 -14.51
N ARG A 570 15.97 28.76 -15.33
CA ARG A 570 15.95 28.58 -16.79
C ARG A 570 16.53 27.22 -17.15
N LEU A 571 17.66 26.84 -16.53
CA LEU A 571 18.26 25.52 -16.72
C LEU A 571 17.35 24.43 -16.18
N GLU A 572 16.69 24.64 -15.04
CA GLU A 572 15.72 23.68 -14.46
C GLU A 572 14.54 23.41 -15.42
N ALA A 573 13.97 24.46 -16.01
CA ALA A 573 12.88 24.30 -16.98
C ALA A 573 13.36 23.56 -18.25
N LYS A 574 14.55 23.90 -18.78
CA LYS A 574 15.15 23.21 -19.91
C LYS A 574 15.54 21.77 -19.61
N TRP A 575 15.95 21.49 -18.39
CA TRP A 575 16.24 20.13 -17.92
C TRP A 575 14.96 19.27 -17.86
N THR A 576 13.87 19.81 -17.35
CA THR A 576 12.56 19.14 -17.39
C THR A 576 12.13 18.85 -18.84
N GLU A 577 12.26 19.84 -19.75
CA GLU A 577 11.95 19.68 -21.17
C GLU A 577 12.81 18.58 -21.81
N PHE A 578 14.11 18.56 -21.55
CA PHE A 578 15.05 17.53 -22.04
C PHE A 578 14.67 16.13 -21.54
N ARG A 579 14.40 15.99 -20.25
CA ARG A 579 14.00 14.70 -19.66
C ARG A 579 12.67 14.20 -20.25
N CYS A 580 11.67 15.07 -20.34
CA CYS A 580 10.38 14.74 -20.98
C CYS A 580 10.60 14.32 -22.44
N GLY A 581 11.45 15.04 -23.19
CA GLY A 581 11.78 14.72 -24.57
C GLY A 581 12.33 13.31 -24.77
N ASN A 582 13.15 12.80 -23.85
CA ASN A 582 13.66 11.43 -23.90
C ASN A 582 12.54 10.39 -23.72
N ILE A 583 11.63 10.62 -22.78
CA ILE A 583 10.49 9.72 -22.55
C ILE A 583 9.48 9.81 -23.71
N ASP A 584 9.14 11.02 -24.15
CA ASP A 584 8.24 11.24 -25.30
C ASP A 584 8.75 10.53 -26.56
N LYS A 585 10.10 10.54 -26.77
CA LYS A 585 10.73 9.82 -27.88
C LYS A 585 10.48 8.30 -27.78
N ILE A 586 10.63 7.70 -26.61
CA ILE A 586 10.37 6.27 -26.42
C ILE A 586 8.91 5.96 -26.79
N VAL A 587 7.94 6.68 -26.20
CA VAL A 587 6.51 6.44 -26.44
C VAL A 587 6.16 6.59 -27.91
N ARG A 588 6.64 7.65 -28.57
CA ARG A 588 6.38 7.91 -30.01
C ARG A 588 6.99 6.84 -30.90
N ASP A 589 8.25 6.46 -30.65
CA ASP A 589 8.93 5.46 -31.47
C ASP A 589 8.35 4.06 -31.23
N VAL A 590 7.95 3.71 -30.00
CA VAL A 590 7.20 2.48 -29.71
C VAL A 590 5.91 2.46 -30.52
N TYR A 591 5.08 3.51 -30.43
CA TYR A 591 3.82 3.57 -31.17
C TYR A 591 4.06 3.38 -32.66
N ARG A 592 4.96 4.15 -33.25
CA ARG A 592 5.30 4.09 -34.68
C ARG A 592 5.77 2.70 -35.10
N ARG A 593 6.73 2.09 -34.37
CA ARG A 593 7.33 0.79 -34.74
C ARG A 593 6.39 -0.38 -34.49
N VAL A 594 5.64 -0.36 -33.39
CA VAL A 594 4.61 -1.36 -33.10
C VAL A 594 3.53 -1.34 -34.19
N LYS A 595 3.01 -0.16 -34.55
CA LYS A 595 2.00 -0.03 -35.61
C LYS A 595 2.53 -0.43 -37.00
N ALA A 596 3.80 -0.18 -37.29
CA ALA A 596 4.44 -0.62 -38.51
C ALA A 596 4.57 -2.15 -38.61
N LYS A 597 4.83 -2.84 -37.48
CA LYS A 597 4.94 -4.31 -37.40
C LYS A 597 3.58 -5.00 -37.35
N ASN A 598 2.66 -4.46 -36.58
CA ASN A 598 1.32 -4.99 -36.38
C ASN A 598 0.33 -3.84 -36.14
N PRO A 599 -0.37 -3.35 -37.20
CA PRO A 599 -1.31 -2.24 -37.06
C PRO A 599 -2.45 -2.50 -36.06
N LYS A 600 -2.76 -3.78 -35.79
CA LYS A 600 -3.80 -4.18 -34.83
C LYS A 600 -3.29 -4.25 -33.38
N CYS A 601 -1.98 -4.21 -33.15
CA CYS A 601 -1.42 -4.22 -31.80
C CYS A 601 -1.68 -2.88 -31.12
N GLU A 602 -2.43 -2.87 -30.03
CA GLU A 602 -2.69 -1.67 -29.23
C GLU A 602 -1.46 -1.28 -28.40
N VAL A 603 -1.18 0.01 -28.31
CA VAL A 603 -0.14 0.58 -27.45
C VAL A 603 -0.79 1.38 -26.34
N SER A 604 -0.50 1.03 -25.08
CA SER A 604 -1.05 1.69 -23.91
C SER A 604 0.02 1.99 -22.87
N ALA A 605 -0.29 2.85 -21.88
CA ALA A 605 0.64 3.21 -20.84
C ALA A 605 -0.04 3.34 -19.48
N ALA A 606 0.66 2.87 -18.41
CA ALA A 606 0.38 3.24 -17.04
C ALA A 606 1.05 4.59 -16.73
N VAL A 607 0.30 5.53 -16.17
CA VAL A 607 0.79 6.87 -15.87
C VAL A 607 0.40 7.30 -14.46
N PHE A 608 1.14 8.26 -13.89
CA PHE A 608 0.82 8.81 -12.58
C PHE A 608 -0.54 9.53 -12.60
N HIS A 609 -1.20 9.56 -11.44
CA HIS A 609 -2.48 10.26 -11.27
C HIS A 609 -2.35 11.79 -11.39
N THR A 610 -1.20 12.38 -11.06
CA THR A 610 -0.95 13.84 -11.09
C THR A 610 -0.36 14.29 -12.41
N TRP A 611 -1.14 14.39 -13.48
CA TRP A 611 -0.64 14.76 -14.82
C TRP A 611 -0.01 16.15 -14.89
N ALA A 612 -0.45 17.08 -14.05
CA ALA A 612 0.11 18.44 -14.02
C ALA A 612 1.54 18.51 -13.47
N SER A 613 1.90 17.66 -12.49
CA SER A 613 3.21 17.68 -11.85
C SER A 613 4.15 16.54 -12.28
N ALA A 614 3.63 15.50 -12.94
CA ALA A 614 4.42 14.36 -13.39
C ALA A 614 5.55 14.74 -14.36
N PRO A 615 5.41 15.72 -15.27
CA PRO A 615 6.52 16.18 -16.10
C PRO A 615 7.73 16.67 -15.30
N ASP A 616 7.52 17.44 -14.25
CA ASP A 616 8.60 17.94 -13.40
C ASP A 616 9.18 16.83 -12.49
N GLN A 617 8.33 16.03 -11.87
CA GLN A 617 8.74 15.01 -10.92
C GLN A 617 9.47 13.84 -11.58
N VAL A 618 8.88 13.29 -12.65
CA VAL A 618 9.32 12.04 -13.25
C VAL A 618 9.43 12.08 -14.78
N ALA A 619 9.31 13.27 -15.37
CA ALA A 619 9.37 13.50 -16.82
C ALA A 619 8.31 12.71 -17.63
N GLN A 620 7.11 12.55 -17.11
CA GLN A 620 6.01 11.83 -17.75
C GLN A 620 4.96 12.82 -18.28
N SER A 621 4.80 12.88 -19.61
CA SER A 621 4.00 13.90 -20.30
C SER A 621 2.67 13.30 -20.80
N ALA A 622 1.87 12.66 -19.93
CA ALA A 622 0.65 11.93 -20.29
C ALA A 622 -0.32 12.74 -21.16
N ALA A 623 -0.62 13.98 -20.76
CA ALA A 623 -1.51 14.87 -21.53
C ALA A 623 -0.98 15.14 -22.96
N LYS A 624 0.33 15.29 -23.13
CA LYS A 624 0.97 15.48 -24.43
C LYS A 624 0.81 14.25 -25.32
N TRP A 625 1.04 13.05 -24.76
CA TRP A 625 0.89 11.80 -25.52
C TRP A 625 -0.55 11.58 -25.99
N CYS A 626 -1.51 11.94 -25.15
CA CYS A 626 -2.92 11.93 -25.55
C CYS A 626 -3.22 12.93 -26.67
N GLY A 627 -2.70 14.17 -26.55
CA GLY A 627 -2.86 15.21 -27.58
C GLY A 627 -2.22 14.84 -28.93
N GLU A 628 -1.09 14.13 -28.92
CA GLU A 628 -0.41 13.62 -30.11
C GLU A 628 -1.07 12.35 -30.68
N GLY A 629 -1.96 11.69 -29.92
CA GLY A 629 -2.62 10.44 -30.35
C GLY A 629 -1.66 9.26 -30.51
N ILE A 630 -0.61 9.19 -29.70
CA ILE A 630 0.42 8.14 -29.73
C ILE A 630 0.20 7.02 -28.69
N LEU A 631 -1.04 6.88 -28.24
CA LEU A 631 -1.54 5.77 -27.41
C LEU A 631 -2.94 5.38 -27.90
N ASP A 632 -3.25 4.08 -27.89
CA ASP A 632 -4.59 3.57 -28.17
C ASP A 632 -5.51 3.65 -26.95
N PHE A 633 -4.95 3.58 -25.73
CA PHE A 633 -5.61 3.90 -24.46
C PHE A 633 -4.58 4.20 -23.35
N ILE A 634 -5.03 4.81 -22.27
CA ILE A 634 -4.18 5.21 -21.15
C ILE A 634 -4.79 4.78 -19.81
N CYS A 635 -3.93 4.35 -18.87
CA CYS A 635 -4.33 3.86 -17.55
C CYS A 635 -3.66 4.70 -16.45
N PRO A 636 -4.29 5.78 -15.98
CA PRO A 636 -3.80 6.52 -14.81
C PRO A 636 -3.84 5.63 -13.55
N MET A 637 -2.80 5.68 -12.74
CA MET A 637 -2.70 4.94 -11.47
C MET A 637 -3.39 5.74 -10.34
N ASP A 638 -4.72 5.82 -10.37
CA ASP A 638 -5.53 6.60 -9.42
C ASP A 638 -5.79 5.85 -8.11
N TYR A 639 -4.73 5.23 -7.57
CA TYR A 639 -4.79 4.35 -6.41
C TYR A 639 -5.07 5.14 -5.13
N THR A 640 -6.30 5.11 -4.67
CA THR A 640 -6.76 5.78 -3.45
C THR A 640 -7.93 5.03 -2.82
N ALA A 641 -8.07 5.10 -1.50
CA ALA A 641 -9.25 4.63 -0.80
C ALA A 641 -10.41 5.66 -0.82
N SER A 642 -10.14 6.90 -1.24
CA SER A 642 -11.14 7.96 -1.34
C SER A 642 -11.83 7.95 -2.69
N THR A 643 -13.12 7.63 -2.72
CA THR A 643 -13.93 7.66 -3.95
C THR A 643 -14.04 9.07 -4.53
N SER A 644 -14.15 10.11 -3.69
CA SER A 644 -14.22 11.49 -4.13
C SER A 644 -12.90 11.97 -4.75
N PHE A 645 -11.75 11.61 -4.14
CA PHE A 645 -10.45 11.90 -4.74
C PHE A 645 -10.28 11.18 -6.08
N PHE A 646 -10.67 9.90 -6.17
CA PHE A 646 -10.67 9.14 -7.41
C PHE A 646 -11.50 9.82 -8.49
N ALA A 647 -12.76 10.18 -8.19
CA ALA A 647 -13.65 10.87 -9.13
C ALA A 647 -13.07 12.21 -9.63
N ASN A 648 -12.49 13.01 -8.74
CA ASN A 648 -11.86 14.28 -9.10
C ASN A 648 -10.64 14.08 -10.00
N SER A 649 -9.80 13.10 -9.70
CA SER A 649 -8.64 12.76 -10.54
C SER A 649 -9.08 12.34 -11.93
N VAL A 650 -10.05 11.44 -12.03
CA VAL A 650 -10.61 10.98 -13.31
C VAL A 650 -11.20 12.15 -14.09
N ARG A 651 -12.00 13.02 -13.47
CA ARG A 651 -12.59 14.22 -14.09
C ARG A 651 -11.53 15.14 -14.70
N ASP A 652 -10.46 15.42 -13.96
CA ASP A 652 -9.40 16.31 -14.42
C ASP A 652 -8.57 15.69 -15.55
N GLN A 653 -8.29 14.41 -15.44
CA GLN A 653 -7.58 13.65 -16.47
C GLN A 653 -8.40 13.52 -17.76
N MET A 654 -9.73 13.30 -17.67
CA MET A 654 -10.62 13.22 -18.83
C MET A 654 -10.61 14.51 -19.68
N LYS A 655 -10.45 15.69 -19.06
CA LYS A 655 -10.29 16.97 -19.78
C LYS A 655 -9.02 16.99 -20.65
N LEU A 656 -7.99 16.26 -20.23
CA LEU A 656 -6.66 16.23 -20.86
C LEU A 656 -6.47 15.02 -21.79
N ALA A 657 -7.21 13.94 -21.58
CA ALA A 657 -7.12 12.72 -22.37
C ALA A 657 -7.66 12.88 -23.81
N GLY A 658 -8.53 13.85 -24.04
CA GLY A 658 -9.06 14.16 -25.36
C GLY A 658 -9.81 12.98 -25.99
N LYS A 659 -9.30 12.46 -27.09
CA LYS A 659 -9.91 11.30 -27.80
C LYS A 659 -9.31 9.95 -27.38
N VAL A 660 -8.25 9.93 -26.58
CA VAL A 660 -7.61 8.68 -26.14
C VAL A 660 -8.48 8.04 -25.05
N PRO A 661 -8.96 6.82 -25.24
CA PRO A 661 -9.74 6.11 -24.23
C PRO A 661 -8.96 6.01 -22.90
N MET A 662 -9.58 6.40 -21.80
CA MET A 662 -8.97 6.35 -20.48
C MET A 662 -9.62 5.25 -19.63
N LEU A 663 -8.77 4.41 -19.02
CA LEU A 663 -9.15 3.34 -18.10
C LEU A 663 -8.49 3.61 -16.73
N PRO A 664 -9.11 4.43 -15.86
CA PRO A 664 -8.52 4.75 -14.57
C PRO A 664 -8.24 3.50 -13.74
N GLY A 665 -7.07 3.48 -13.10
CA GLY A 665 -6.60 2.36 -12.30
C GLY A 665 -7.19 2.39 -10.90
N ILE A 666 -7.86 1.32 -10.51
CA ILE A 666 -8.44 1.10 -9.19
C ILE A 666 -7.53 0.15 -8.42
N GLY A 667 -6.87 0.66 -7.37
CA GLY A 667 -5.83 -0.07 -6.64
C GLY A 667 -6.31 -0.73 -5.37
N LEU A 668 -6.70 -2.01 -5.40
CA LEU A 668 -7.10 -2.75 -4.19
C LEU A 668 -5.95 -2.94 -3.19
N SER A 669 -4.71 -3.02 -3.67
CA SER A 669 -3.52 -3.17 -2.82
C SER A 669 -3.22 -1.94 -1.95
N CYS A 670 -3.76 -0.77 -2.30
CA CYS A 670 -3.56 0.48 -1.58
C CYS A 670 -4.50 0.64 -0.38
N TRP A 671 -5.51 -0.21 -0.25
CA TRP A 671 -6.54 -0.11 0.79
C TRP A 671 -6.23 -1.02 1.97
N ARG A 672 -6.65 -0.60 3.15
CA ARG A 672 -6.61 -1.46 4.33
C ARG A 672 -7.71 -2.52 4.21
N ASP A 673 -7.38 -3.77 4.57
CA ASP A 673 -8.38 -4.84 4.63
C ASP A 673 -9.29 -4.62 5.85
N ASN A 674 -10.42 -3.99 5.62
CA ASN A 674 -11.48 -3.78 6.61
C ASN A 674 -12.78 -4.53 6.25
N GLY A 675 -12.75 -5.37 5.22
CA GLY A 675 -13.91 -6.10 4.70
C GLY A 675 -14.72 -5.32 3.65
N ASP A 676 -14.33 -4.10 3.31
CA ASP A 676 -15.08 -3.20 2.40
C ASP A 676 -14.46 -3.08 1.00
N ASP A 677 -13.47 -3.90 0.65
CA ASP A 677 -12.78 -3.82 -0.65
C ASP A 677 -13.74 -3.87 -1.83
N ALA A 678 -14.70 -4.78 -1.81
CA ALA A 678 -15.68 -4.93 -2.88
C ALA A 678 -16.59 -3.69 -3.00
N ARG A 679 -16.97 -3.09 -1.87
CA ARG A 679 -17.77 -1.85 -1.83
C ARG A 679 -17.01 -0.67 -2.41
N LEU A 680 -15.76 -0.45 -1.99
CA LEU A 680 -14.93 0.61 -2.53
C LEU A 680 -14.69 0.42 -4.03
N PHE A 681 -14.43 -0.81 -4.45
CA PHE A 681 -14.30 -1.13 -5.88
C PHE A 681 -15.58 -0.80 -6.65
N ALA A 682 -16.75 -1.17 -6.13
CA ALA A 682 -18.05 -0.84 -6.72
C ALA A 682 -18.26 0.67 -6.87
N ARG A 683 -17.94 1.43 -5.83
CA ARG A 683 -18.07 2.91 -5.83
C ARG A 683 -17.13 3.55 -6.83
N GLN A 684 -15.87 3.09 -6.95
CA GLN A 684 -14.92 3.64 -7.91
C GLN A 684 -15.25 3.24 -9.35
N ILE A 685 -15.80 2.05 -9.62
CA ILE A 685 -16.40 1.71 -10.92
C ILE A 685 -17.51 2.70 -11.27
N SER A 686 -18.42 2.94 -10.32
CA SER A 686 -19.53 3.89 -10.52
C SER A 686 -19.03 5.32 -10.78
N ALA A 687 -17.98 5.75 -10.07
CA ALA A 687 -17.36 7.06 -10.25
C ALA A 687 -16.68 7.18 -11.64
N ALA A 688 -15.94 6.15 -12.09
CA ALA A 688 -15.34 6.13 -13.43
C ALA A 688 -16.41 6.27 -14.52
N ARG A 689 -17.55 5.59 -14.38
CA ARG A 689 -18.70 5.71 -15.30
C ARG A 689 -19.34 7.10 -15.26
N ALA A 690 -19.54 7.68 -14.09
CA ALA A 690 -20.08 9.03 -13.93
C ALA A 690 -19.23 10.07 -14.65
N GLU A 691 -17.92 9.92 -14.62
CA GLU A 691 -16.95 10.77 -15.32
C GLU A 691 -16.75 10.36 -16.80
N LYS A 692 -17.51 9.40 -17.34
CA LYS A 692 -17.50 8.96 -18.73
C LYS A 692 -16.16 8.38 -19.20
N ALA A 693 -15.40 7.74 -18.28
CA ALA A 693 -14.24 6.97 -18.66
C ALA A 693 -14.63 5.80 -19.59
N ALA A 694 -13.73 5.35 -20.44
CA ALA A 694 -13.98 4.25 -21.38
C ALA A 694 -14.09 2.87 -20.70
N GLY A 695 -13.86 2.83 -19.41
CA GLY A 695 -13.87 1.66 -18.54
C GLY A 695 -12.98 1.88 -17.32
N TRP A 696 -12.38 0.81 -16.80
CA TRP A 696 -11.48 0.86 -15.65
C TRP A 696 -10.43 -0.25 -15.72
N THR A 697 -9.37 -0.11 -14.94
CA THR A 697 -8.33 -1.13 -14.79
C THR A 697 -8.17 -1.51 -13.33
N LEU A 698 -8.29 -2.79 -12.98
CA LEU A 698 -8.04 -3.29 -11.64
C LEU A 698 -6.54 -3.50 -11.39
N PHE A 699 -5.99 -2.90 -10.34
CA PHE A 699 -4.65 -3.16 -9.83
C PHE A 699 -4.75 -3.83 -8.45
N ASP A 700 -4.35 -5.08 -8.28
CA ASP A 700 -3.88 -5.99 -9.29
C ASP A 700 -4.49 -7.39 -9.04
N LEU A 701 -4.21 -8.36 -9.89
CA LEU A 701 -4.72 -9.73 -9.79
C LEU A 701 -3.94 -10.54 -8.74
N ASN A 702 -3.72 -9.96 -7.54
CA ASN A 702 -3.27 -10.65 -6.34
C ASN A 702 -4.46 -11.35 -5.66
N GLU A 703 -4.27 -11.93 -4.49
CA GLU A 703 -5.33 -12.64 -3.76
C GLU A 703 -6.60 -11.78 -3.56
N ARG A 704 -6.45 -10.51 -3.16
CA ARG A 704 -7.58 -9.59 -2.95
C ARG A 704 -8.31 -9.27 -4.25
N GLY A 705 -7.57 -8.87 -5.28
CA GLY A 705 -8.14 -8.59 -6.60
C GLY A 705 -8.79 -9.80 -7.23
N TYR A 706 -8.18 -10.98 -7.09
CA TYR A 706 -8.75 -12.22 -7.59
C TYR A 706 -10.03 -12.61 -6.88
N ASN A 707 -10.14 -12.36 -5.57
CA ASN A 707 -11.38 -12.58 -4.80
C ASN A 707 -12.49 -11.59 -5.22
N ALA A 708 -12.17 -10.32 -5.49
CA ALA A 708 -13.12 -9.36 -6.04
C ALA A 708 -13.62 -9.80 -7.43
N VAL A 709 -12.73 -10.26 -8.31
CA VAL A 709 -13.09 -10.79 -9.64
C VAL A 709 -13.95 -12.06 -9.51
N LYS A 710 -13.64 -12.96 -8.57
CA LYS A 710 -14.50 -14.13 -8.29
C LYS A 710 -15.90 -13.72 -7.83
N ALA A 711 -16.03 -12.67 -7.01
CA ALA A 711 -17.33 -12.14 -6.59
C ALA A 711 -18.13 -11.62 -7.81
N MET A 712 -17.48 -10.85 -8.70
CA MET A 712 -18.11 -10.41 -9.95
C MET A 712 -18.56 -11.57 -10.84
N ALA A 713 -17.79 -12.65 -10.89
CA ALA A 713 -18.09 -13.84 -11.70
C ALA A 713 -19.29 -14.66 -11.15
N LYS A 714 -19.63 -14.56 -9.86
CA LYS A 714 -20.79 -15.24 -9.25
C LYS A 714 -22.12 -14.61 -9.68
N GLY A 715 -22.14 -13.34 -10.05
CA GLY A 715 -23.33 -12.59 -10.44
C GLY A 715 -23.79 -12.84 -11.89
N LYS A 716 -23.10 -13.69 -12.62
CA LYS A 716 -23.40 -14.11 -13.99
C LYS A 716 -23.62 -15.61 -14.05
#